data_3fac4a3bb3c0f583b80965dfc6431ce5
#
_entry.id   3fac4a3bb3c0f583b80965dfc6431ce5
#
_cell.length_a   1.000
_cell.length_b   1.000
_cell.length_c   1.000
_cell.angle_alpha   90.00
_cell.angle_beta   90.00
_cell.angle_gamma   90.00
#
_symmetry.space_group_name_H-M   'P 1'
#
loop_
_entity.id
_entity.type
_entity.pdbx_description
1 polymer ?
#
loop_
_entity_poly.entity_id
_entity_poly.type
_entity_poly.pdbx_seq_one_letter_code
_entity_poly.pdbx_strand_id
1 'polypeptide(L)'
;MKKFLNLFILFILVTSGNSYLLAQVHTQTGLWKFDDNTNLLKAEIGTDLQLTGSHQAANGPTTENGAVTIGTGSYYILTHNISPNGGGTYVNEYTIQIDFKVKTLGPWYTFFQTSLTNSNDGDCFINPSGNIGVAAAGYSTYSVKPGEWYRLVISVKNGTQYKYFLDGNLLLTGNTQTIDGRFSLENKLLLFADNDGEDGEIDCAEISTWNYALDNTEVKNLGGYGHQISAPGTRQLLLVPYLQNPSPTSMIVSWHDTLANLTRVDYGTTSSLGQSVSGASEIVFGLHRWHTVELTGLQPNQEYYYKIVSGSGSSPTYNFKTFPDSNYNGKIRFLLFSDTHNGDTTKSVKVIKNAKKIIQQIYGSDLHNQVNLVLHSGDLVVTGSSIAQWTEQYFAPMSHLSPYIPFLTVTGNHEGEHENYYKYMHYDNISGYPPPNGFAEKFWSIIIANTMIIGLNTNLTGAAQTLQNGWLEQKLNEAENNPGIDFVFLIGHHFPITELWGEGITYDGGPFYIKNQVFRLLKKCSKVIQYSYGHTHGFERGTIESEKPEVRGDFRIVCGGGGGGAIDRWGSYQNQDFPNIHITLDHFFYQVIEIDVANKTFESKMYSLGNTSRARDNEVMDSWYIKINQPAPAQPVTDVPAINESQITFNTSPISNDSLMTVRIQVSENSDFSKTAIDTMIHWKNIYQVDSWFNPIDKNKGLDLTRLSFNNSRFRKSTPYFYRVKYRDHNLKWSEWSNATSFNITTGIASIAGLPTAYDLSQNRPNPFNPSTTINYSLPKASHVTIKLYDILGNEVAVIENEFKNAGYYKVSFDGSKLASGVYIYRMISDNYSSSKKLILLK
;
A
#
# COMPACT_ATOMS: atom_id res chain seq x y z
N MET A 1 -1.52 16.99 79.17
CA MET A 1 -2.07 18.14 79.97
C MET A 1 -2.16 19.33 79.05
N LYS A 2 -3.46 19.81 78.84
CA LYS A 2 -3.89 21.20 78.58
C LYS A 2 -3.40 21.78 77.19
N LYS A 3 -4.14 22.48 76.39
CA LYS A 3 -5.59 22.87 76.39
C LYS A 3 -5.88 23.38 74.95
N PHE A 4 -7.10 23.17 74.50
CA PHE A 4 -7.75 23.85 73.32
C PHE A 4 -7.61 25.35 73.33
N LEU A 5 -7.45 25.94 72.09
CA LEU A 5 -7.97 27.28 71.88
C LEU A 5 -8.49 27.34 70.42
N ASN A 6 -9.80 27.42 70.27
CA ASN A 6 -10.51 27.73 69.07
C ASN A 6 -10.30 29.23 68.69
N LEU A 7 -9.92 29.51 67.46
CA LEU A 7 -10.02 30.85 66.91
C LEU A 7 -10.98 30.82 65.70
N PHE A 8 -12.17 31.37 65.90
CA PHE A 8 -13.11 31.71 64.80
C PHE A 8 -12.57 32.89 64.03
N ILE A 9 -12.23 32.68 62.73
CA ILE A 9 -12.02 33.79 61.81
C ILE A 9 -13.24 33.85 60.89
N LEU A 10 -14.00 34.93 61.05
CA LEU A 10 -15.13 35.33 60.22
C LEU A 10 -14.58 35.80 58.84
N PHE A 11 -14.75 35.00 57.78
CA PHE A 11 -14.50 35.46 56.43
C PHE A 11 -15.74 36.16 55.88
N ILE A 12 -15.60 37.44 55.63
CA ILE A 12 -16.57 38.25 54.89
C ILE A 12 -16.43 37.83 53.42
N LEU A 13 -17.44 37.13 52.87
CA LEU A 13 -17.55 36.85 51.44
C LEU A 13 -17.92 38.16 50.73
N VAL A 14 -16.93 38.74 50.06
CA VAL A 14 -17.19 39.73 48.99
C VAL A 14 -17.55 38.89 47.77
N THR A 15 -18.82 38.82 47.40
CA THR A 15 -19.31 38.29 46.13
C THR A 15 -18.94 39.25 45.00
N SER A 16 -17.76 39.08 44.41
CA SER A 16 -17.51 39.55 43.02
C SER A 16 -18.18 38.51 42.10
N GLY A 17 -19.24 38.90 41.44
CA GLY A 17 -19.94 38.12 40.44
C GLY A 17 -19.03 37.86 39.23
N ASN A 18 -18.29 36.78 39.29
CA ASN A 18 -17.75 36.16 38.07
C ASN A 18 -18.79 35.10 37.63
N SER A 19 -19.60 35.50 36.66
CA SER A 19 -20.33 34.56 35.84
C SER A 19 -19.29 33.68 35.14
N TYR A 20 -19.08 32.45 35.69
CA TYR A 20 -18.42 31.40 34.91
C TYR A 20 -19.32 31.13 33.71
N LEU A 21 -18.94 31.59 32.53
CA LEU A 21 -19.44 31.02 31.28
C LEU A 21 -19.04 29.55 31.33
N LEU A 22 -20.00 28.67 31.61
CA LEU A 22 -19.87 27.25 31.35
C LEU A 22 -19.54 27.14 29.86
N ALA A 23 -18.35 26.66 29.51
CA ALA A 23 -18.01 26.37 28.14
C ALA A 23 -19.09 25.43 27.57
N GLN A 24 -19.76 25.88 26.51
CA GLN A 24 -20.85 25.11 25.90
C GLN A 24 -20.26 23.79 25.40
N VAL A 25 -20.81 22.66 25.85
CA VAL A 25 -20.38 21.34 25.42
C VAL A 25 -20.80 21.15 23.97
N HIS A 26 -19.88 20.95 23.07
CA HIS A 26 -20.12 20.68 21.67
C HIS A 26 -20.79 19.29 21.53
N THR A 27 -22.02 19.25 21.01
CA THR A 27 -22.78 18.00 20.90
C THR A 27 -23.67 17.99 19.66
N GLN A 28 -23.90 16.78 19.15
CA GLN A 28 -24.99 16.49 18.20
C GLN A 28 -26.32 16.57 18.98
N THR A 29 -27.28 17.28 18.46
CA THR A 29 -28.55 17.54 19.12
C THR A 29 -29.73 16.87 18.45
N GLY A 30 -29.56 16.38 17.23
CA GLY A 30 -30.58 15.66 16.49
C GLY A 30 -30.00 14.66 15.46
N LEU A 31 -30.70 13.53 15.31
CA LEU A 31 -30.42 12.52 14.29
C LEU A 31 -31.71 11.81 13.89
N TRP A 32 -32.02 11.83 12.61
CA TRP A 32 -33.16 11.14 12.01
C TRP A 32 -32.66 10.32 10.82
N LYS A 33 -32.89 9.01 10.90
CA LYS A 33 -32.65 8.06 9.80
C LYS A 33 -34.00 7.50 9.39
N PHE A 34 -34.26 7.45 8.14
CA PHE A 34 -35.55 6.96 7.64
C PHE A 34 -35.53 5.45 7.40
N ASP A 35 -34.88 4.69 8.28
CA ASP A 35 -34.71 3.22 8.16
C ASP A 35 -35.93 2.42 8.63
N ASP A 36 -36.75 3.00 9.53
CA ASP A 36 -37.98 2.36 10.04
C ASP A 36 -39.21 2.77 9.23
N ASN A 37 -39.57 1.97 8.25
CA ASN A 37 -40.76 2.19 7.40
C ASN A 37 -42.11 2.23 8.16
N THR A 38 -42.14 1.81 9.43
CA THR A 38 -43.34 1.88 10.27
C THR A 38 -43.45 3.23 11.00
N ASN A 39 -42.32 3.97 11.15
CA ASN A 39 -42.29 5.28 11.77
C ASN A 39 -41.16 6.15 11.22
N LEU A 40 -41.35 6.72 10.04
CA LEU A 40 -40.39 7.59 9.37
C LEU A 40 -40.09 8.93 10.07
N LEU A 41 -40.86 9.31 11.10
CA LEU A 41 -40.69 10.57 11.80
C LEU A 41 -39.80 10.46 13.06
N LYS A 42 -39.46 9.20 13.44
CA LYS A 42 -38.78 8.93 14.69
C LYS A 42 -37.34 9.46 14.68
N ALA A 43 -36.98 10.15 15.76
CA ALA A 43 -35.62 10.52 16.06
C ALA A 43 -34.84 9.39 16.73
N GLU A 44 -33.61 9.15 16.31
CA GLU A 44 -32.64 8.39 17.11
C GLU A 44 -32.06 9.27 18.20
N ILE A 45 -31.89 10.57 17.90
CA ILE A 45 -31.48 11.61 18.83
C ILE A 45 -32.42 12.79 18.70
N GLY A 46 -32.82 13.35 19.80
CA GLY A 46 -33.65 14.56 19.81
C GLY A 46 -35.14 14.27 19.85
N THR A 47 -35.90 15.12 19.20
CA THR A 47 -37.39 15.09 19.19
C THR A 47 -37.85 14.58 17.84
N ASP A 48 -38.89 13.72 17.81
CA ASP A 48 -39.48 13.23 16.58
C ASP A 48 -39.91 14.40 15.66
N LEU A 49 -39.74 14.21 14.33
CA LEU A 49 -40.19 15.18 13.33
C LEU A 49 -41.73 15.30 13.35
N GLN A 50 -42.22 16.49 13.03
CA GLN A 50 -43.62 16.71 12.77
C GLN A 50 -43.82 16.93 11.26
N LEU A 51 -44.72 16.17 10.63
CA LEU A 51 -45.03 16.29 9.21
C LEU A 51 -46.21 17.20 8.96
N THR A 52 -46.05 18.11 7.98
CA THR A 52 -47.15 18.80 7.31
C THR A 52 -47.21 18.27 5.86
N GLY A 53 -48.36 17.91 5.39
CA GLY A 53 -48.51 17.28 4.07
C GLY A 53 -48.34 15.75 4.07
N SER A 54 -47.59 15.22 3.12
CA SER A 54 -47.40 13.77 2.94
C SER A 54 -45.96 13.42 2.55
N HIS A 55 -45.53 12.22 2.92
CA HIS A 55 -44.28 11.64 2.50
C HIS A 55 -44.43 10.16 2.15
N GLN A 56 -43.46 9.55 1.49
CA GLN A 56 -43.43 8.14 1.15
C GLN A 56 -42.08 7.54 1.50
N ALA A 57 -42.07 6.28 1.99
CA ALA A 57 -40.82 5.53 2.16
C ALA A 57 -40.12 5.32 0.80
N ALA A 58 -38.81 5.45 0.78
CA ALA A 58 -37.98 5.27 -0.40
C ALA A 58 -36.74 4.44 -0.06
N ASN A 59 -35.99 4.01 -1.06
CA ASN A 59 -34.72 3.34 -0.88
C ASN A 59 -33.61 4.37 -0.63
N GLY A 60 -32.83 4.16 0.40
CA GLY A 60 -31.66 4.97 0.74
C GLY A 60 -30.45 4.76 -0.19
N PRO A 61 -29.30 5.35 0.13
CA PRO A 61 -28.09 5.28 -0.68
C PRO A 61 -27.44 3.88 -0.74
N THR A 62 -27.74 2.99 0.21
CA THR A 62 -27.30 1.60 0.24
C THR A 62 -28.49 0.67 0.47
N THR A 63 -28.30 -0.63 0.30
CA THR A 63 -29.33 -1.65 0.57
C THR A 63 -29.73 -1.75 2.05
N GLU A 64 -28.93 -1.18 2.94
CA GLU A 64 -29.14 -1.21 4.39
C GLU A 64 -29.78 0.08 4.93
N ASN A 65 -29.90 1.12 4.10
CA ASN A 65 -30.46 2.41 4.49
C ASN A 65 -31.85 2.63 3.85
N GLY A 66 -32.79 3.10 4.66
CA GLY A 66 -34.04 3.67 4.22
C GLY A 66 -33.89 5.12 3.77
N ALA A 67 -34.93 5.63 3.23
CA ALA A 67 -35.09 7.05 2.88
C ALA A 67 -36.56 7.42 2.85
N VAL A 68 -36.83 8.71 2.73
CA VAL A 68 -38.17 9.26 2.51
C VAL A 68 -38.17 10.12 1.24
N THR A 69 -39.19 9.99 0.43
CA THR A 69 -39.52 10.98 -0.62
C THR A 69 -40.52 11.99 -0.04
N ILE A 70 -40.17 13.27 -0.10
CA ILE A 70 -41.04 14.39 0.29
C ILE A 70 -41.12 15.36 -0.89
N GLY A 71 -42.31 15.87 -1.16
CA GLY A 71 -42.59 16.66 -2.34
C GLY A 71 -43.30 17.97 -2.05
N THR A 72 -43.64 18.70 -3.11
CA THR A 72 -44.16 20.03 -3.09
C THR A 72 -45.37 20.19 -2.14
N GLY A 73 -45.34 21.21 -1.30
CA GLY A 73 -46.33 21.52 -0.27
C GLY A 73 -46.28 20.64 0.97
N SER A 74 -45.23 19.80 1.09
CA SER A 74 -45.02 18.92 2.24
C SER A 74 -43.64 19.23 2.89
N TYR A 75 -43.61 19.29 4.21
CA TYR A 75 -42.39 19.63 4.92
C TYR A 75 -42.39 19.07 6.34
N TYR A 76 -41.18 19.06 6.95
CA TYR A 76 -41.02 18.69 8.34
C TYR A 76 -40.81 19.93 9.22
N ILE A 77 -41.34 19.90 10.44
CA ILE A 77 -41.04 20.80 11.52
C ILE A 77 -40.04 20.05 12.43
N LEU A 78 -38.82 20.59 12.53
CA LEU A 78 -37.73 20.04 13.33
C LEU A 78 -37.52 20.87 14.59
N THR A 79 -37.55 20.24 15.76
CA THR A 79 -37.16 20.84 17.04
C THR A 79 -35.68 20.44 17.31
N HIS A 80 -34.76 21.41 17.21
CA HIS A 80 -33.33 21.15 17.20
C HIS A 80 -32.69 21.04 18.60
N ASN A 81 -33.39 21.38 19.67
CA ASN A 81 -32.94 21.30 21.07
C ASN A 81 -31.61 22.05 21.37
N ILE A 82 -31.26 23.04 20.57
CA ILE A 82 -30.07 23.87 20.77
C ILE A 82 -30.50 25.13 21.59
N SER A 83 -29.82 25.40 22.71
CA SER A 83 -29.98 26.66 23.45
C SER A 83 -29.32 27.81 22.72
N PRO A 84 -29.78 29.06 22.90
CA PRO A 84 -29.14 30.25 22.33
C PRO A 84 -27.62 30.24 22.57
N ASN A 85 -26.85 30.50 21.51
CA ASN A 85 -25.39 30.42 21.51
C ASN A 85 -24.78 31.35 20.45
N GLY A 86 -23.47 31.43 20.36
CA GLY A 86 -22.78 32.27 19.35
C GLY A 86 -22.93 33.78 19.55
N GLY A 87 -23.46 34.23 20.70
CA GLY A 87 -23.81 35.59 20.99
C GLY A 87 -25.25 35.91 20.56
N GLY A 88 -25.88 36.92 21.18
CA GLY A 88 -27.23 37.30 20.85
C GLY A 88 -28.33 36.54 21.59
N THR A 89 -29.58 36.61 21.06
CA THR A 89 -30.79 36.06 21.69
C THR A 89 -31.19 34.70 21.14
N TYR A 90 -30.79 34.40 19.92
CA TYR A 90 -31.13 33.18 19.19
C TYR A 90 -29.92 32.21 19.08
N VAL A 91 -30.13 31.07 18.40
CA VAL A 91 -29.05 30.18 18.07
C VAL A 91 -28.28 30.72 16.87
N ASN A 92 -27.06 31.16 17.09
CA ASN A 92 -26.19 31.77 16.08
C ASN A 92 -25.01 30.87 15.66
N GLU A 93 -24.85 29.72 16.33
CA GLU A 93 -23.81 28.75 16.00
C GLU A 93 -24.41 27.34 15.97
N TYR A 94 -24.41 26.70 14.79
CA TYR A 94 -25.00 25.38 14.59
C TYR A 94 -24.48 24.72 13.30
N THR A 95 -24.76 23.45 13.16
CA THR A 95 -24.56 22.69 11.90
C THR A 95 -25.81 21.87 11.58
N ILE A 96 -26.18 21.82 10.31
CA ILE A 96 -27.22 20.96 9.76
C ILE A 96 -26.57 20.05 8.70
N GLN A 97 -26.83 18.76 8.76
CA GLN A 97 -26.45 17.80 7.71
C GLN A 97 -27.71 17.17 7.14
N ILE A 98 -27.73 16.95 5.82
CA ILE A 98 -28.82 16.31 5.08
C ILE A 98 -28.22 15.40 4.02
N ASP A 99 -28.58 14.10 4.04
CA ASP A 99 -28.29 13.18 2.95
C ASP A 99 -29.47 13.17 2.00
N PHE A 100 -29.25 13.56 0.74
CA PHE A 100 -30.29 13.83 -0.21
C PHE A 100 -30.01 13.31 -1.61
N LYS A 101 -31.09 13.15 -2.40
CA LYS A 101 -31.04 12.87 -3.84
C LYS A 101 -32.20 13.59 -4.55
N VAL A 102 -31.89 14.31 -5.62
CA VAL A 102 -32.90 14.90 -6.52
C VAL A 102 -33.06 14.03 -7.77
N LYS A 103 -34.31 13.87 -8.25
CA LYS A 103 -34.61 13.00 -9.42
C LYS A 103 -34.33 13.70 -10.75
N THR A 104 -34.50 15.02 -10.80
CA THR A 104 -34.35 15.86 -12.00
C THR A 104 -33.70 17.18 -11.65
N LEU A 105 -33.19 17.95 -12.63
CA LEU A 105 -32.89 19.36 -12.50
C LEU A 105 -33.99 20.19 -13.21
N GLY A 106 -34.10 21.47 -12.88
CA GLY A 106 -35.11 22.37 -13.41
C GLY A 106 -36.00 22.98 -12.32
N PRO A 107 -36.57 22.17 -11.39
CA PRO A 107 -37.20 22.70 -10.18
C PRO A 107 -36.17 23.30 -9.21
N TRP A 108 -36.64 24.16 -8.34
CA TRP A 108 -35.96 24.54 -7.13
C TRP A 108 -36.19 23.48 -6.05
N TYR A 109 -35.23 23.25 -5.15
CA TYR A 109 -35.33 22.33 -4.03
C TYR A 109 -34.84 23.01 -2.78
N THR A 110 -35.73 23.21 -1.80
CA THR A 110 -35.40 23.83 -0.51
C THR A 110 -34.88 22.80 0.47
N PHE A 111 -33.85 23.13 1.24
CA PHE A 111 -33.34 22.28 2.32
C PHE A 111 -33.89 22.68 3.67
N PHE A 112 -33.87 23.95 4.02
CA PHE A 112 -34.46 24.41 5.28
C PHE A 112 -34.90 25.88 5.20
N GLN A 113 -35.73 26.24 6.15
CA GLN A 113 -36.22 27.60 6.35
C GLN A 113 -36.26 27.93 7.84
N THR A 114 -35.74 29.11 8.23
CA THR A 114 -35.76 29.59 9.62
C THR A 114 -37.09 30.20 10.04
N SER A 115 -37.96 30.57 9.10
CA SER A 115 -39.32 31.04 9.37
C SER A 115 -40.23 29.86 9.78
N LEU A 116 -40.89 29.99 10.94
CA LEU A 116 -41.75 28.93 11.49
C LEU A 116 -43.18 28.89 10.88
N THR A 117 -43.52 29.90 10.10
CA THR A 117 -44.85 30.03 9.51
C THR A 117 -44.92 29.67 8.02
N ASN A 118 -43.81 29.24 7.44
CA ASN A 118 -43.65 29.01 6.00
C ASN A 118 -44.15 30.22 5.17
N SER A 119 -43.72 31.41 5.53
CA SER A 119 -44.12 32.67 4.90
C SER A 119 -42.97 33.42 4.21
N ASN A 120 -41.80 32.82 4.17
CA ASN A 120 -40.59 33.34 3.54
C ASN A 120 -40.00 32.30 2.60
N ASP A 121 -39.06 32.74 1.73
CA ASP A 121 -38.20 31.86 0.94
C ASP A 121 -37.37 30.97 1.85
N GLY A 122 -36.98 29.80 1.36
CA GLY A 122 -36.02 28.94 2.01
C GLY A 122 -34.66 29.59 2.25
N ASP A 123 -33.88 29.05 3.15
CA ASP A 123 -32.56 29.55 3.56
C ASP A 123 -31.39 28.78 2.95
N CYS A 124 -31.68 27.70 2.19
CA CYS A 124 -30.72 26.98 1.36
C CYS A 124 -31.46 26.19 0.26
N PHE A 125 -31.01 26.33 -0.96
CA PHE A 125 -31.61 25.71 -2.15
C PHE A 125 -30.63 24.91 -2.99
N ILE A 126 -31.19 24.02 -3.83
CA ILE A 126 -30.61 23.66 -5.13
C ILE A 126 -31.39 24.47 -6.18
N ASN A 127 -30.71 25.32 -6.94
CA ASN A 127 -31.34 26.08 -8.01
C ASN A 127 -31.59 25.23 -9.28
N PRO A 128 -32.35 25.71 -10.28
CA PRO A 128 -32.63 24.94 -11.50
C PRO A 128 -31.40 24.45 -12.29
N SER A 129 -30.22 25.06 -12.06
CA SER A 129 -28.94 24.65 -12.66
C SER A 129 -28.19 23.62 -11.81
N GLY A 130 -28.73 23.22 -10.65
CA GLY A 130 -28.10 22.26 -9.74
C GLY A 130 -27.11 22.85 -8.74
N ASN A 131 -26.96 24.19 -8.66
CA ASN A 131 -26.04 24.82 -7.71
C ASN A 131 -26.67 24.95 -6.33
N ILE A 132 -25.90 24.70 -5.26
CA ILE A 132 -26.35 24.77 -3.88
C ILE A 132 -26.02 26.14 -3.30
N GLY A 133 -27.00 26.73 -2.60
CA GLY A 133 -26.80 28.02 -1.91
C GLY A 133 -28.10 28.79 -1.75
N VAL A 134 -27.96 30.06 -1.43
CA VAL A 134 -29.04 31.06 -1.37
C VAL A 134 -28.43 32.45 -1.68
N ALA A 135 -29.23 33.40 -2.23
CA ALA A 135 -28.71 34.68 -2.68
C ALA A 135 -27.94 35.46 -1.58
N ALA A 136 -28.36 35.37 -0.32
CA ALA A 136 -27.72 36.05 0.79
C ALA A 136 -26.35 35.47 1.16
N ALA A 137 -26.15 34.19 0.98
CA ALA A 137 -24.88 33.50 1.30
C ALA A 137 -24.01 33.26 0.04
N GLY A 138 -24.61 33.24 -1.15
CA GLY A 138 -23.98 32.89 -2.41
C GLY A 138 -24.36 31.47 -2.88
N TYR A 139 -24.04 31.13 -4.13
CA TYR A 139 -24.25 29.82 -4.73
C TYR A 139 -22.93 29.14 -5.09
N SER A 140 -22.89 27.79 -5.00
CA SER A 140 -21.75 26.99 -5.42
C SER A 140 -21.52 27.10 -6.95
N THR A 141 -20.29 26.87 -7.38
CA THR A 141 -19.96 26.67 -8.81
C THR A 141 -20.13 25.21 -9.25
N TYR A 142 -20.21 24.28 -8.32
CA TYR A 142 -20.49 22.87 -8.58
C TYR A 142 -21.99 22.65 -8.68
N SER A 143 -22.42 21.85 -9.66
CA SER A 143 -23.81 21.45 -9.84
C SER A 143 -23.96 19.97 -9.48
N VAL A 144 -24.99 19.67 -8.66
CA VAL A 144 -25.36 18.29 -8.36
C VAL A 144 -25.92 17.58 -9.59
N LYS A 145 -25.81 16.26 -9.65
CA LYS A 145 -26.37 15.45 -10.74
C LYS A 145 -27.64 14.75 -10.29
N PRO A 146 -28.67 14.72 -11.14
CA PRO A 146 -29.90 14.00 -10.82
C PRO A 146 -29.64 12.49 -10.67
N GLY A 147 -30.34 11.88 -9.72
CA GLY A 147 -30.23 10.44 -9.43
C GLY A 147 -29.06 10.04 -8.55
N GLU A 148 -28.14 10.95 -8.24
CA GLU A 148 -27.00 10.68 -7.35
C GLU A 148 -27.31 11.12 -5.91
N TRP A 149 -26.82 10.36 -4.92
CA TRP A 149 -26.88 10.70 -3.51
C TRP A 149 -25.72 11.61 -3.11
N TYR A 150 -26.00 12.56 -2.24
CA TYR A 150 -25.03 13.51 -1.70
C TYR A 150 -25.27 13.75 -0.21
N ARG A 151 -24.21 14.05 0.53
CA ARG A 151 -24.27 14.58 1.90
C ARG A 151 -23.97 16.07 1.88
N LEU A 152 -24.97 16.90 2.17
CA LEU A 152 -24.80 18.34 2.38
C LEU A 152 -24.59 18.61 3.86
N VAL A 153 -23.55 19.38 4.20
CA VAL A 153 -23.35 19.92 5.56
C VAL A 153 -23.31 21.44 5.47
N ILE A 154 -24.16 22.11 6.28
CA ILE A 154 -24.25 23.56 6.40
C ILE A 154 -23.75 23.93 7.79
N SER A 155 -22.57 24.56 7.88
CA SER A 155 -21.89 24.93 9.12
C SER A 155 -21.96 26.45 9.29
N VAL A 156 -22.66 26.89 10.32
CA VAL A 156 -23.00 28.30 10.57
C VAL A 156 -22.46 28.78 11.90
N LYS A 157 -21.75 29.92 11.87
CA LYS A 157 -21.40 30.73 13.02
C LYS A 157 -21.58 32.20 12.62
N ASN A 158 -22.77 32.73 12.87
CA ASN A 158 -23.11 34.12 12.55
C ASN A 158 -22.07 35.09 13.14
N GLY A 159 -21.70 36.10 12.39
CA GLY A 159 -20.59 36.99 12.71
C GLY A 159 -19.22 36.56 12.21
N THR A 160 -19.00 35.26 11.86
CA THR A 160 -17.67 34.75 11.47
C THR A 160 -17.66 33.86 10.26
N GLN A 161 -18.59 32.88 10.15
CA GLN A 161 -18.59 31.91 9.01
C GLN A 161 -19.98 31.46 8.61
N TYR A 162 -20.13 31.16 7.31
CA TYR A 162 -21.24 30.47 6.72
C TYR A 162 -20.66 29.54 5.61
N LYS A 163 -20.64 28.22 5.83
CA LYS A 163 -19.98 27.28 4.93
C LYS A 163 -20.90 26.16 4.51
N TYR A 164 -20.79 25.78 3.26
CA TYR A 164 -21.41 24.58 2.71
C TYR A 164 -20.33 23.56 2.37
N PHE A 165 -20.60 22.30 2.67
CA PHE A 165 -19.76 21.18 2.28
C PHE A 165 -20.61 20.13 1.56
N LEU A 166 -20.03 19.46 0.59
CA LEU A 166 -20.64 18.35 -0.12
C LEU A 166 -19.72 17.13 -0.07
N ASP A 167 -20.26 16.01 0.42
CA ASP A 167 -19.52 14.76 0.60
C ASP A 167 -18.16 14.94 1.31
N GLY A 168 -18.19 15.70 2.41
CA GLY A 168 -17.02 15.99 3.24
C GLY A 168 -16.05 17.06 2.70
N ASN A 169 -16.30 17.60 1.51
CA ASN A 169 -15.43 18.60 0.88
C ASN A 169 -16.05 20.00 0.93
N LEU A 170 -15.25 21.05 1.19
CA LEU A 170 -15.72 22.42 1.18
C LEU A 170 -16.27 22.79 -0.22
N LEU A 171 -17.56 23.08 -0.29
CA LEU A 171 -18.27 23.44 -1.51
C LEU A 171 -18.28 24.95 -1.74
N LEU A 172 -18.59 25.73 -0.69
CA LEU A 172 -18.71 27.17 -0.74
C LEU A 172 -18.41 27.78 0.63
N THR A 173 -17.61 28.84 0.67
CA THR A 173 -17.56 29.77 1.78
C THR A 173 -18.49 30.94 1.43
N GLY A 174 -19.63 30.97 2.07
CA GLY A 174 -20.64 32.00 1.85
C GLY A 174 -20.34 33.31 2.57
N ASN A 175 -21.12 34.31 2.27
CA ASN A 175 -21.03 35.63 2.94
C ASN A 175 -21.31 35.49 4.43
N THR A 176 -20.50 36.15 5.26
CA THR A 176 -20.70 36.21 6.71
C THR A 176 -22.06 36.85 7.04
N GLN A 177 -22.81 36.19 7.92
CA GLN A 177 -24.15 36.61 8.32
C GLN A 177 -24.11 37.33 9.67
N THR A 178 -25.14 38.17 9.97
CA THR A 178 -25.21 38.92 11.23
C THR A 178 -25.75 38.06 12.36
N ILE A 179 -25.27 38.33 13.59
CA ILE A 179 -25.83 37.74 14.81
C ILE A 179 -27.29 38.16 14.94
N ASP A 180 -28.16 37.23 15.34
CA ASP A 180 -29.63 37.40 15.42
C ASP A 180 -30.25 37.88 14.08
N GLY A 181 -29.57 37.62 12.96
CA GLY A 181 -30.06 37.87 11.60
C GLY A 181 -30.86 36.70 10.99
N ARG A 182 -31.05 36.74 9.65
CA ARG A 182 -31.88 35.78 8.89
C ARG A 182 -31.61 34.31 9.21
N PHE A 183 -30.35 33.96 9.42
CA PHE A 183 -29.92 32.54 9.62
C PHE A 183 -29.74 32.18 11.10
N SER A 184 -30.29 32.94 12.03
CA SER A 184 -30.41 32.60 13.44
C SER A 184 -31.60 31.65 13.62
N LEU A 185 -31.48 30.62 14.48
CA LEU A 185 -32.57 29.70 14.73
C LEU A 185 -33.30 30.09 16.03
N GLU A 186 -34.62 30.05 16.01
CA GLU A 186 -35.43 30.01 17.23
C GLU A 186 -35.33 28.62 17.88
N ASN A 187 -36.44 28.01 18.33
CA ASN A 187 -36.43 26.65 18.89
C ASN A 187 -36.73 25.54 17.88
N LYS A 188 -37.15 25.91 16.67
CA LYS A 188 -37.54 25.04 15.57
C LYS A 188 -37.05 25.61 14.26
N LEU A 189 -37.04 24.80 13.24
CA LEU A 189 -36.85 25.15 11.82
C LEU A 189 -37.74 24.27 10.94
N LEU A 190 -38.00 24.72 9.74
CA LEU A 190 -38.72 23.91 8.73
C LEU A 190 -37.70 23.27 7.77
N LEU A 191 -37.93 22.01 7.41
CA LEU A 191 -37.13 21.29 6.42
C LEU A 191 -37.98 21.02 5.18
N PHE A 192 -37.39 21.27 4.02
CA PHE A 192 -38.02 21.07 2.71
C PHE A 192 -39.26 21.94 2.50
N ALA A 193 -39.31 23.14 3.12
CA ALA A 193 -40.40 24.06 3.10
C ALA A 193 -40.09 25.31 2.31
N ASP A 194 -41.00 25.70 1.43
CA ASP A 194 -41.00 27.02 0.75
C ASP A 194 -42.43 27.56 0.58
N ASN A 195 -42.60 28.85 0.47
CA ASN A 195 -43.89 29.49 0.50
C ASN A 195 -44.51 29.69 -0.91
N ASP A 196 -43.75 29.53 -1.98
CA ASP A 196 -44.21 29.82 -3.35
C ASP A 196 -43.90 28.67 -4.36
N GLY A 197 -43.53 27.46 -3.86
CA GLY A 197 -43.39 26.25 -4.67
C GLY A 197 -41.98 25.95 -5.13
N GLU A 198 -40.97 26.51 -4.49
CA GLU A 198 -39.54 26.18 -4.67
C GLU A 198 -39.11 24.97 -3.84
N ASP A 199 -40.06 24.10 -3.44
CA ASP A 199 -39.92 22.88 -2.63
C ASP A 199 -40.11 21.60 -3.48
N GLY A 200 -39.36 21.45 -4.54
CA GLY A 200 -39.40 20.30 -5.43
C GLY A 200 -39.24 18.97 -4.70
N GLU A 201 -39.71 17.88 -5.31
CA GLU A 201 -39.67 16.52 -4.73
C GLU A 201 -38.24 16.04 -4.54
N ILE A 202 -37.87 15.69 -3.31
CA ILE A 202 -36.51 15.28 -2.90
C ILE A 202 -36.58 13.95 -2.12
N ASP A 203 -35.60 13.07 -2.33
CA ASP A 203 -35.36 11.92 -1.47
C ASP A 203 -34.34 12.33 -0.37
N CYS A 204 -34.65 11.97 0.88
CA CYS A 204 -33.81 12.23 2.06
C CYS A 204 -33.59 10.95 2.86
N ALA A 205 -32.31 10.61 3.15
CA ALA A 205 -31.95 9.40 3.88
C ALA A 205 -31.55 9.67 5.33
N GLU A 206 -30.91 10.82 5.62
CA GLU A 206 -30.46 11.13 6.96
C GLU A 206 -30.44 12.64 7.19
N ILE A 207 -30.81 13.06 8.40
CA ILE A 207 -30.73 14.46 8.86
C ILE A 207 -30.03 14.48 10.21
N SER A 208 -29.10 15.41 10.42
CA SER A 208 -28.45 15.62 11.70
C SER A 208 -28.25 17.10 12.02
N THR A 209 -28.21 17.40 13.34
CA THR A 209 -27.97 18.77 13.84
C THR A 209 -26.96 18.77 14.97
N TRP A 210 -26.14 19.86 15.06
CA TRP A 210 -25.16 20.10 16.14
C TRP A 210 -25.35 21.51 16.69
N ASN A 211 -24.99 21.67 17.99
CA ASN A 211 -25.07 22.96 18.68
C ASN A 211 -23.82 23.86 18.48
N TYR A 212 -23.01 23.56 17.47
CA TYR A 212 -21.81 24.32 17.10
C TYR A 212 -21.53 24.21 15.60
N ALA A 213 -20.68 25.11 15.11
CA ALA A 213 -20.24 25.08 13.73
C ALA A 213 -19.10 24.08 13.55
N LEU A 214 -19.36 22.96 12.87
CA LEU A 214 -18.34 21.98 12.51
C LEU A 214 -17.25 22.63 11.65
N ASP A 215 -16.00 22.30 11.94
CA ASP A 215 -14.87 22.74 11.14
C ASP A 215 -14.65 21.84 9.89
N ASN A 216 -13.65 22.20 9.05
CA ASN A 216 -13.37 21.47 7.81
C ASN A 216 -12.95 20.02 8.08
N THR A 217 -12.26 19.75 9.18
CA THR A 217 -11.79 18.43 9.57
C THR A 217 -12.94 17.57 10.08
N GLU A 218 -13.78 18.14 10.94
CA GLU A 218 -14.97 17.48 11.48
C GLU A 218 -15.93 17.09 10.36
N VAL A 219 -16.20 18.00 9.41
CA VAL A 219 -17.06 17.69 8.25
C VAL A 219 -16.43 16.66 7.32
N LYS A 220 -15.13 16.71 7.10
CA LYS A 220 -14.43 15.69 6.32
C LYS A 220 -14.54 14.29 6.95
N ASN A 221 -14.53 14.24 8.29
CA ASN A 221 -14.69 12.99 9.04
C ASN A 221 -16.13 12.45 9.00
N LEU A 222 -17.15 13.29 8.78
CA LEU A 222 -18.50 12.83 8.50
C LEU A 222 -18.60 12.06 7.16
N GLY A 223 -17.67 12.33 6.24
CA GLY A 223 -17.61 11.67 4.94
C GLY A 223 -18.74 12.04 3.99
N GLY A 224 -18.93 11.24 2.94
CA GLY A 224 -20.01 11.38 1.96
C GLY A 224 -21.29 10.64 2.35
N TYR A 225 -22.28 10.67 1.46
CA TYR A 225 -23.56 10.00 1.64
C TYR A 225 -23.41 8.52 2.01
N GLY A 226 -24.35 7.99 2.80
CA GLY A 226 -24.37 6.58 3.24
C GLY A 226 -23.41 6.27 4.39
N HIS A 227 -22.69 7.24 4.95
CA HIS A 227 -22.04 7.12 6.24
C HIS A 227 -23.09 7.27 7.35
N GLN A 228 -23.28 6.21 8.15
CA GLN A 228 -24.16 6.32 9.32
C GLN A 228 -23.52 7.20 10.39
N ILE A 229 -24.19 8.28 10.76
CA ILE A 229 -23.83 9.06 11.95
C ILE A 229 -24.39 8.35 13.17
N SER A 230 -23.52 7.91 14.05
CA SER A 230 -23.94 7.24 15.29
C SER A 230 -24.51 8.23 16.30
N ALA A 231 -25.58 7.84 17.00
CA ALA A 231 -26.23 8.64 18.04
C ALA A 231 -25.27 9.01 19.19
N PRO A 232 -25.30 10.23 19.78
CA PRO A 232 -24.53 10.61 20.95
C PRO A 232 -25.08 10.00 22.25
N GLY A 233 -25.09 8.78 22.35
CA GLY A 233 -25.37 7.91 23.50
C GLY A 233 -24.67 6.59 23.30
N THR A 234 -24.36 6.25 22.06
CA THR A 234 -23.28 5.42 21.62
C THR A 234 -22.19 6.35 21.11
N ARG A 235 -21.40 6.97 21.98
CA ARG A 235 -20.21 7.71 21.60
C ARG A 235 -19.38 6.75 20.75
N GLN A 236 -19.21 7.14 19.51
CA GLN A 236 -18.30 6.47 18.59
C GLN A 236 -16.94 6.46 19.29
N LEU A 237 -16.44 5.28 19.56
CA LEU A 237 -15.02 5.10 19.78
C LEU A 237 -14.33 5.85 18.67
N LEU A 238 -13.48 6.83 18.99
CA LEU A 238 -12.78 7.65 17.97
C LEU A 238 -12.06 6.75 16.99
N LEU A 239 -11.71 5.54 17.41
CA LEU A 239 -11.14 4.49 16.58
C LEU A 239 -11.68 3.12 16.96
N VAL A 240 -11.76 2.23 15.98
CA VAL A 240 -11.99 0.79 16.18
C VAL A 240 -10.81 0.17 16.94
N PRO A 241 -10.97 -1.01 17.59
CA PRO A 241 -9.89 -1.68 18.30
C PRO A 241 -8.66 -1.91 17.41
N TYR A 242 -7.50 -1.78 18.02
CA TYR A 242 -6.20 -2.04 17.43
C TYR A 242 -5.51 -3.14 18.25
N LEU A 243 -5.30 -4.30 17.60
CA LEU A 243 -4.61 -5.44 18.21
C LEU A 243 -3.11 -5.30 18.01
N GLN A 244 -2.33 -5.54 19.07
CA GLN A 244 -0.88 -5.46 19.02
C GLN A 244 -0.21 -6.38 20.04
N ASN A 245 1.12 -6.49 19.98
CA ASN A 245 1.93 -7.33 20.87
C ASN A 245 1.38 -8.76 21.03
N PRO A 246 1.18 -9.51 19.93
CA PRO A 246 0.61 -10.84 19.97
C PRO A 246 1.61 -11.87 20.49
N SER A 247 1.10 -12.84 21.26
CA SER A 247 1.84 -14.04 21.65
C SER A 247 0.93 -15.28 21.60
N PRO A 248 1.45 -16.48 21.84
CA PRO A 248 0.60 -17.66 21.99
C PRO A 248 -0.39 -17.57 23.16
N THR A 249 -0.10 -16.73 24.18
CA THR A 249 -0.87 -16.69 25.43
C THR A 249 -1.32 -15.29 25.83
N SER A 250 -1.09 -14.29 24.98
CA SER A 250 -1.50 -12.90 25.25
C SER A 250 -1.82 -12.12 23.99
N MET A 251 -2.56 -11.02 24.16
CA MET A 251 -2.90 -10.04 23.13
C MET A 251 -3.15 -8.69 23.80
N ILE A 252 -2.58 -7.62 23.27
CA ILE A 252 -2.95 -6.26 23.66
C ILE A 252 -4.07 -5.75 22.76
N VAL A 253 -5.12 -5.21 23.37
CA VAL A 253 -6.23 -4.51 22.71
C VAL A 253 -6.15 -3.05 23.09
N SER A 254 -5.97 -2.19 22.10
CA SER A 254 -5.89 -0.74 22.30
C SER A 254 -6.95 0.00 21.48
N TRP A 255 -7.32 1.19 21.92
CA TRP A 255 -8.27 2.04 21.21
C TRP A 255 -8.16 3.51 21.65
N HIS A 256 -8.72 4.39 20.86
CA HIS A 256 -8.72 5.82 21.10
C HIS A 256 -10.10 6.28 21.60
N ASP A 257 -10.15 7.01 22.71
CA ASP A 257 -11.36 7.65 23.24
C ASP A 257 -11.00 9.02 23.84
N THR A 258 -12.01 9.81 24.18
CA THR A 258 -11.88 11.09 24.90
C THR A 258 -12.22 11.00 26.38
N LEU A 259 -12.72 9.85 26.87
CA LEU A 259 -13.12 9.63 28.27
C LEU A 259 -12.17 8.69 29.00
N ALA A 260 -11.86 9.02 30.26
CA ALA A 260 -10.90 8.30 31.09
C ALA A 260 -11.49 7.20 31.99
N ASN A 261 -12.81 7.20 32.19
CA ASN A 261 -13.45 6.58 33.33
C ASN A 261 -13.75 5.08 33.23
N LEU A 262 -13.51 4.46 32.09
CA LEU A 262 -13.64 3.02 31.91
C LEU A 262 -12.73 2.52 30.78
N THR A 263 -11.86 1.57 31.11
CA THR A 263 -10.97 0.88 30.18
C THR A 263 -11.12 -0.61 30.43
N ARG A 264 -11.93 -1.31 29.63
CA ARG A 264 -12.21 -2.73 29.81
C ARG A 264 -12.41 -3.46 28.49
N VAL A 265 -11.98 -4.71 28.43
CA VAL A 265 -12.31 -5.65 27.36
C VAL A 265 -13.08 -6.81 27.95
N ASP A 266 -14.25 -7.09 27.39
CA ASP A 266 -14.99 -8.32 27.65
C ASP A 266 -14.63 -9.32 26.55
N TYR A 267 -14.31 -10.58 26.90
CA TYR A 267 -13.81 -11.56 25.93
C TYR A 267 -14.18 -13.01 26.31
N GLY A 268 -13.98 -13.93 25.40
CA GLY A 268 -14.22 -15.36 25.59
C GLY A 268 -13.99 -16.17 24.33
N THR A 269 -14.10 -17.48 24.43
CA THR A 269 -13.96 -18.39 23.26
C THR A 269 -15.25 -18.53 22.43
N THR A 270 -16.30 -17.82 22.82
CA THR A 270 -17.57 -17.74 22.10
C THR A 270 -18.07 -16.30 22.06
N SER A 271 -18.99 -15.98 21.19
CA SER A 271 -19.61 -14.65 21.09
C SER A 271 -20.37 -14.21 22.35
N SER A 272 -20.70 -15.14 23.27
CA SER A 272 -21.28 -14.81 24.55
C SER A 272 -20.27 -14.21 25.55
N LEU A 273 -18.98 -14.19 25.18
CA LEU A 273 -17.87 -13.69 26.00
C LEU A 273 -17.71 -14.45 27.31
N GLY A 274 -17.79 -13.82 28.47
CA GLY A 274 -17.82 -14.50 29.79
C GLY A 274 -16.66 -14.12 30.71
N GLN A 275 -15.66 -13.42 30.17
CA GLN A 275 -14.53 -12.90 30.95
C GLN A 275 -14.40 -11.39 30.72
N SER A 276 -13.79 -10.67 31.66
CA SER A 276 -13.54 -9.24 31.57
C SER A 276 -12.18 -8.89 32.16
N VAL A 277 -11.45 -8.02 31.51
CA VAL A 277 -10.17 -7.47 32.01
C VAL A 277 -10.21 -5.96 31.86
N SER A 278 -9.81 -5.26 32.93
CA SER A 278 -9.61 -3.81 32.91
C SER A 278 -8.14 -3.48 32.66
N GLY A 279 -7.90 -2.39 31.99
CA GLY A 279 -6.57 -1.88 31.70
C GLY A 279 -6.38 -0.43 32.13
N ALA A 280 -5.45 0.25 31.46
CA ALA A 280 -5.11 1.65 31.71
C ALA A 280 -5.39 2.52 30.50
N SER A 281 -5.42 3.83 30.72
CA SER A 281 -5.42 4.80 29.63
C SER A 281 -4.49 5.95 29.93
N GLU A 282 -3.82 6.46 28.90
CA GLU A 282 -2.95 7.62 28.98
C GLU A 282 -3.42 8.76 28.08
N ILE A 283 -3.10 9.99 28.45
CA ILE A 283 -3.37 11.16 27.62
C ILE A 283 -2.31 11.20 26.51
N VAL A 284 -2.77 11.19 25.27
CA VAL A 284 -1.89 11.39 24.11
C VAL A 284 -1.82 12.87 23.77
N PHE A 285 -3.00 13.54 23.71
CA PHE A 285 -3.07 14.98 23.46
C PHE A 285 -4.43 15.54 23.87
N GLY A 286 -4.45 16.64 24.63
CA GLY A 286 -5.69 17.33 25.06
C GLY A 286 -6.63 16.37 25.81
N LEU A 287 -7.83 16.12 25.28
CA LEU A 287 -8.78 15.14 25.80
C LEU A 287 -8.61 13.75 25.20
N HIS A 288 -7.75 13.57 24.19
CA HIS A 288 -7.55 12.30 23.52
C HIS A 288 -6.73 11.36 24.38
N ARG A 289 -7.27 10.16 24.61
CA ARG A 289 -6.66 9.10 25.42
C ARG A 289 -6.48 7.85 24.59
N TRP A 290 -5.36 7.17 24.81
CA TRP A 290 -5.10 5.84 24.31
C TRP A 290 -5.35 4.84 25.43
N HIS A 291 -6.28 3.92 25.21
CA HIS A 291 -6.66 2.88 26.12
C HIS A 291 -5.92 1.60 25.77
N THR A 292 -5.44 0.87 26.75
CA THR A 292 -4.70 -0.38 26.56
C THR A 292 -5.16 -1.41 27.56
N VAL A 293 -5.52 -2.59 27.08
CA VAL A 293 -5.86 -3.76 27.90
C VAL A 293 -5.04 -4.95 27.40
N GLU A 294 -4.28 -5.56 28.29
CA GLU A 294 -3.56 -6.80 28.01
C GLU A 294 -4.41 -8.00 28.41
N LEU A 295 -4.72 -8.87 27.47
CA LEU A 295 -5.34 -10.17 27.70
C LEU A 295 -4.24 -11.21 27.88
N THR A 296 -4.21 -11.90 29.02
CA THR A 296 -3.20 -12.91 29.36
C THR A 296 -3.83 -14.25 29.68
N GLY A 297 -3.03 -15.33 29.73
CA GLY A 297 -3.53 -16.67 30.03
C GLY A 297 -4.38 -17.28 28.91
N LEU A 298 -4.25 -16.78 27.72
CA LEU A 298 -4.91 -17.28 26.53
C LEU A 298 -4.31 -18.64 26.11
N GLN A 299 -5.06 -19.41 25.30
CA GLN A 299 -4.56 -20.65 24.72
C GLN A 299 -3.93 -20.40 23.35
N PRO A 300 -2.85 -21.10 22.99
CA PRO A 300 -2.21 -20.97 21.68
C PRO A 300 -3.13 -21.39 20.53
N ASN A 301 -3.03 -20.68 19.41
CA ASN A 301 -3.77 -20.94 18.15
C ASN A 301 -5.30 -21.01 18.33
N GLN A 302 -5.83 -20.30 19.35
CA GLN A 302 -7.24 -20.28 19.74
C GLN A 302 -7.92 -18.99 19.27
N GLU A 303 -9.14 -19.12 18.75
CA GLU A 303 -10.02 -17.99 18.45
C GLU A 303 -10.65 -17.45 19.73
N TYR A 304 -10.67 -16.11 19.87
CA TYR A 304 -11.32 -15.36 20.92
C TYR A 304 -12.23 -14.30 20.32
N TYR A 305 -13.43 -14.18 20.88
CA TYR A 305 -14.35 -13.08 20.67
C TYR A 305 -14.12 -12.02 21.72
N TYR A 306 -14.22 -10.75 21.35
CA TYR A 306 -14.03 -9.66 22.29
C TYR A 306 -14.81 -8.41 21.90
N LYS A 307 -15.10 -7.56 22.88
CA LYS A 307 -15.56 -6.18 22.68
C LYS A 307 -14.86 -5.26 23.65
N ILE A 308 -14.62 -4.04 23.24
CA ILE A 308 -14.14 -3.00 24.13
C ILE A 308 -15.32 -2.33 24.81
N VAL A 309 -15.11 -1.95 26.08
CA VAL A 309 -16.06 -1.20 26.90
C VAL A 309 -15.32 0.02 27.43
N SER A 310 -15.72 1.19 26.95
CA SER A 310 -15.16 2.50 27.30
C SER A 310 -16.19 3.35 28.03
N GLY A 311 -15.76 4.49 28.60
CA GLY A 311 -16.67 5.43 29.25
C GLY A 311 -17.81 5.92 28.37
N SER A 312 -17.66 5.82 27.07
CA SER A 312 -18.62 6.23 26.05
C SER A 312 -19.55 5.11 25.55
N GLY A 313 -19.32 3.84 25.92
CA GLY A 313 -20.12 2.73 25.43
C GLY A 313 -19.32 1.44 25.16
N SER A 314 -19.84 0.59 24.30
CA SER A 314 -19.15 -0.64 23.90
C SER A 314 -19.09 -0.78 22.36
N SER A 315 -18.01 -1.37 21.86
CA SER A 315 -17.90 -1.71 20.44
C SER A 315 -18.83 -2.87 20.05
N PRO A 316 -19.02 -3.12 18.74
CA PRO A 316 -19.43 -4.44 18.28
C PRO A 316 -18.51 -5.54 18.82
N THR A 317 -18.97 -6.78 18.74
CA THR A 317 -18.13 -7.94 19.05
C THR A 317 -17.25 -8.26 17.86
N TYR A 318 -15.93 -8.28 18.07
CA TYR A 318 -14.90 -8.69 17.14
C TYR A 318 -14.31 -10.04 17.52
N ASN A 319 -13.41 -10.56 16.71
CA ASN A 319 -12.67 -11.78 17.01
C ASN A 319 -11.22 -11.68 16.54
N PHE A 320 -10.35 -12.36 17.25
CA PHE A 320 -8.95 -12.54 16.86
C PHE A 320 -8.49 -13.97 17.14
N LYS A 321 -7.32 -14.31 16.67
CA LYS A 321 -6.68 -15.58 16.96
C LYS A 321 -5.31 -15.36 17.59
N THR A 322 -5.01 -16.09 18.68
CA THR A 322 -3.68 -16.08 19.29
C THR A 322 -2.64 -16.73 18.38
N PHE A 323 -1.38 -16.39 18.55
CA PHE A 323 -0.31 -17.04 17.83
C PHE A 323 -0.28 -18.55 18.14
N PRO A 324 0.13 -19.37 17.18
CA PRO A 324 0.46 -20.76 17.45
C PRO A 324 1.74 -20.87 18.29
N ASP A 325 1.89 -21.97 19.00
CA ASP A 325 3.12 -22.31 19.72
C ASP A 325 4.18 -22.95 18.80
N SER A 326 5.31 -23.34 19.40
CA SER A 326 6.44 -23.95 18.69
C SER A 326 6.16 -25.36 18.10
N ASN A 327 5.05 -26.01 18.49
CA ASN A 327 4.65 -27.31 17.98
C ASN A 327 3.74 -27.22 16.75
N TYR A 328 3.38 -26.01 16.35
CA TYR A 328 2.52 -25.79 15.21
C TYR A 328 3.20 -26.20 13.90
N ASN A 329 2.49 -26.96 13.07
CA ASN A 329 2.96 -27.47 11.79
C ASN A 329 2.09 -27.05 10.60
N GLY A 330 1.20 -26.10 10.80
CA GLY A 330 0.33 -25.57 9.74
C GLY A 330 0.99 -24.42 8.96
N LYS A 331 0.14 -23.57 8.39
CA LYS A 331 0.58 -22.38 7.65
C LYS A 331 0.38 -21.12 8.47
N ILE A 332 1.36 -20.24 8.42
CA ILE A 332 1.28 -18.87 8.98
C ILE A 332 1.37 -17.86 7.83
N ARG A 333 0.62 -16.75 7.94
CA ARG A 333 0.57 -15.71 6.91
C ARG A 333 0.72 -14.34 7.50
N PHE A 334 1.45 -13.48 6.78
CA PHE A 334 1.66 -12.09 7.10
C PHE A 334 1.20 -11.21 5.94
N LEU A 335 0.63 -10.05 6.28
CA LEU A 335 0.50 -8.92 5.35
C LEU A 335 1.65 -7.96 5.63
N LEU A 336 2.27 -7.43 4.60
CA LEU A 336 3.32 -6.42 4.71
C LEU A 336 2.91 -5.16 3.95
N PHE A 337 2.97 -4.04 4.67
CA PHE A 337 2.78 -2.67 4.18
C PHE A 337 3.97 -1.80 4.57
N SER A 338 4.11 -0.65 3.92
CA SER A 338 5.00 0.44 4.28
C SER A 338 4.51 1.74 3.68
N ASP A 339 4.99 2.88 4.21
CA ASP A 339 4.80 4.21 3.60
C ASP A 339 3.32 4.52 3.30
N THR A 340 2.47 4.31 4.30
CA THR A 340 1.03 4.61 4.18
C THR A 340 0.72 6.08 4.41
N HIS A 341 1.70 6.86 4.86
CA HIS A 341 1.63 8.29 5.09
C HIS A 341 1.26 9.05 3.82
N ASN A 342 0.16 9.78 3.83
CA ASN A 342 -0.22 10.70 2.73
C ASN A 342 -1.35 11.62 3.20
N GLY A 343 -1.34 12.87 2.73
CA GLY A 343 -2.48 13.77 2.88
C GLY A 343 -3.76 13.27 2.17
N ASP A 344 -3.63 12.48 1.10
CA ASP A 344 -4.74 11.79 0.41
C ASP A 344 -4.81 10.32 0.83
N THR A 345 -5.55 10.04 1.90
CA THR A 345 -5.68 8.70 2.47
C THR A 345 -6.49 7.72 1.61
N THR A 346 -7.13 8.18 0.52
CA THR A 346 -7.91 7.30 -0.37
C THR A 346 -7.07 6.18 -0.97
N LYS A 347 -5.77 6.43 -1.18
CA LYS A 347 -4.84 5.45 -1.76
C LYS A 347 -4.48 4.36 -0.76
N SER A 348 -4.09 4.71 0.48
CA SER A 348 -3.80 3.74 1.53
C SER A 348 -5.03 2.91 1.89
N VAL A 349 -6.20 3.53 2.02
CA VAL A 349 -7.48 2.84 2.21
C VAL A 349 -7.75 1.85 1.06
N LYS A 350 -7.50 2.26 -0.20
CA LYS A 350 -7.66 1.37 -1.36
C LYS A 350 -6.72 0.17 -1.28
N VAL A 351 -5.44 0.37 -0.95
CA VAL A 351 -4.45 -0.71 -0.80
C VAL A 351 -4.91 -1.70 0.26
N ILE A 352 -5.30 -1.22 1.44
CA ILE A 352 -5.71 -2.05 2.58
C ILE A 352 -7.01 -2.81 2.30
N LYS A 353 -8.03 -2.16 1.72
CA LYS A 353 -9.29 -2.82 1.32
C LYS A 353 -9.05 -3.92 0.27
N ASN A 354 -8.15 -3.70 -0.68
CA ASN A 354 -7.80 -4.71 -1.66
C ASN A 354 -7.03 -5.88 -1.04
N ALA A 355 -6.13 -5.62 -0.09
CA ALA A 355 -5.48 -6.69 0.67
C ALA A 355 -6.52 -7.56 1.41
N LYS A 356 -7.46 -6.92 2.13
CA LYS A 356 -8.59 -7.60 2.78
C LYS A 356 -9.39 -8.46 1.77
N LYS A 357 -9.81 -7.86 0.65
CA LYS A 357 -10.58 -8.52 -0.41
C LYS A 357 -9.85 -9.78 -0.93
N ILE A 358 -8.57 -9.67 -1.24
CA ILE A 358 -7.78 -10.79 -1.78
C ILE A 358 -7.61 -11.91 -0.75
N ILE A 359 -7.33 -11.57 0.52
CA ILE A 359 -7.27 -12.58 1.59
C ILE A 359 -8.59 -13.34 1.69
N GLN A 360 -9.71 -12.62 1.71
CA GLN A 360 -11.04 -13.23 1.81
C GLN A 360 -11.39 -14.08 0.58
N GLN A 361 -10.99 -13.68 -0.61
CA GLN A 361 -11.24 -14.43 -1.86
C GLN A 361 -10.39 -15.70 -1.98
N ILE A 362 -9.13 -15.65 -1.57
CA ILE A 362 -8.18 -16.77 -1.80
C ILE A 362 -8.22 -17.76 -0.63
N TYR A 363 -8.32 -17.29 0.61
CA TYR A 363 -8.12 -18.11 1.79
C TYR A 363 -9.38 -18.32 2.64
N GLY A 364 -10.37 -17.42 2.57
CA GLY A 364 -11.64 -17.52 3.29
C GLY A 364 -12.03 -16.21 3.99
N SER A 365 -13.33 -16.09 4.35
CA SER A 365 -13.95 -14.85 4.85
C SER A 365 -13.36 -14.36 6.19
N ASP A 366 -12.95 -15.28 7.05
CA ASP A 366 -12.60 -15.02 8.45
C ASP A 366 -11.14 -14.58 8.58
N LEU A 367 -10.88 -13.29 8.50
CA LEU A 367 -9.54 -12.69 8.45
C LEU A 367 -8.59 -13.22 9.53
N HIS A 368 -9.06 -13.31 10.79
CA HIS A 368 -8.28 -13.76 11.94
C HIS A 368 -7.80 -15.22 11.83
N ASN A 369 -8.49 -16.04 11.02
CA ASN A 369 -8.08 -17.41 10.72
C ASN A 369 -7.13 -17.50 9.51
N GLN A 370 -7.08 -16.47 8.68
CA GLN A 370 -6.30 -16.49 7.43
C GLN A 370 -4.98 -15.76 7.54
N VAL A 371 -4.89 -14.72 8.38
CA VAL A 371 -3.68 -13.90 8.55
C VAL A 371 -3.34 -13.80 10.03
N ASN A 372 -2.10 -14.11 10.38
CA ASN A 372 -1.63 -14.10 11.76
C ASN A 372 -1.13 -12.72 12.20
N LEU A 373 -0.57 -11.92 11.27
CA LEU A 373 0.12 -10.68 11.60
C LEU A 373 0.10 -9.71 10.41
N VAL A 374 -0.03 -8.43 10.72
CA VAL A 374 0.27 -7.33 9.80
C VAL A 374 1.59 -6.70 10.22
N LEU A 375 2.52 -6.59 9.30
CA LEU A 375 3.80 -5.92 9.45
C LEU A 375 3.78 -4.58 8.71
N HIS A 376 4.38 -3.54 9.30
CA HIS A 376 4.51 -2.24 8.66
C HIS A 376 5.94 -1.69 8.83
N SER A 377 6.63 -1.46 7.73
CA SER A 377 8.05 -1.09 7.73
C SER A 377 8.33 0.42 7.77
N GLY A 378 7.50 1.18 8.51
CA GLY A 378 7.73 2.60 8.83
C GLY A 378 7.00 3.57 7.90
N ASP A 379 7.11 4.85 8.22
CA ASP A 379 6.38 5.96 7.58
C ASP A 379 4.85 5.74 7.62
N LEU A 380 4.33 5.68 8.85
CA LEU A 380 2.91 5.50 9.14
C LEU A 380 2.13 6.79 8.91
N VAL A 381 2.75 7.93 9.26
CA VAL A 381 2.18 9.29 9.18
C VAL A 381 3.20 10.27 8.58
N VAL A 382 2.74 11.37 7.96
CA VAL A 382 3.66 12.40 7.41
C VAL A 382 4.43 13.14 8.51
N THR A 383 3.81 13.32 9.69
CA THR A 383 4.42 14.06 10.82
C THR A 383 4.08 13.38 12.14
N GLY A 384 5.05 12.75 12.78
CA GLY A 384 4.90 11.97 14.01
C GLY A 384 4.28 12.75 15.18
N SER A 385 4.46 14.08 15.26
CA SER A 385 3.86 14.93 16.29
C SER A 385 2.36 15.23 16.09
N SER A 386 1.79 14.95 14.92
CA SER A 386 0.40 15.29 14.59
C SER A 386 -0.59 14.18 14.95
N ILE A 387 -1.36 14.35 16.02
CA ILE A 387 -2.42 13.40 16.44
C ILE A 387 -3.48 13.21 15.35
N ALA A 388 -3.86 14.29 14.65
CA ALA A 388 -4.81 14.19 13.55
C ALA A 388 -4.31 13.26 12.43
N GLN A 389 -3.02 13.33 12.09
CA GLN A 389 -2.42 12.44 11.09
C GLN A 389 -2.36 10.98 11.57
N TRP A 390 -2.05 10.73 12.86
CA TRP A 390 -2.14 9.37 13.43
C TRP A 390 -3.53 8.78 13.25
N THR A 391 -4.57 9.58 13.53
CA THR A 391 -5.96 9.15 13.36
C THR A 391 -6.30 8.93 11.89
N GLU A 392 -6.02 9.90 11.02
CA GLU A 392 -6.50 9.93 9.63
C GLU A 392 -5.65 9.06 8.68
N GLN A 393 -4.30 9.10 8.84
CA GLN A 393 -3.39 8.49 7.87
C GLN A 393 -3.03 7.05 8.23
N TYR A 394 -3.07 6.68 9.51
CA TYR A 394 -2.71 5.35 9.97
C TYR A 394 -3.90 4.56 10.54
N PHE A 395 -4.47 4.97 11.70
CA PHE A 395 -5.47 4.14 12.37
C PHE A 395 -6.76 3.98 11.57
N ALA A 396 -7.28 5.04 10.95
CA ALA A 396 -8.50 4.95 10.17
C ALA A 396 -8.36 4.01 8.94
N PRO A 397 -7.33 4.09 8.10
CA PRO A 397 -7.08 3.10 7.06
C PRO A 397 -6.92 1.68 7.60
N MET A 398 -6.14 1.48 8.67
CA MET A 398 -5.88 0.16 9.25
C MET A 398 -7.09 -0.45 9.94
N SER A 399 -8.13 0.33 10.26
CA SER A 399 -9.37 -0.13 10.89
C SER A 399 -10.08 -1.26 10.14
N HIS A 400 -9.83 -1.42 8.85
CA HIS A 400 -10.35 -2.53 8.07
C HIS A 400 -9.74 -3.90 8.45
N LEU A 401 -8.60 -3.92 9.14
CA LEU A 401 -7.85 -5.12 9.52
C LEU A 401 -7.62 -5.19 11.04
N SER A 402 -7.35 -4.06 11.70
CA SER A 402 -6.84 -3.99 13.07
C SER A 402 -7.72 -4.60 14.15
N PRO A 403 -9.07 -4.72 14.01
CA PRO A 403 -9.89 -5.44 14.98
C PRO A 403 -9.73 -6.97 14.92
N TYR A 404 -9.15 -7.51 13.86
CA TYR A 404 -9.12 -8.95 13.59
C TYR A 404 -7.71 -9.53 13.58
N ILE A 405 -6.71 -8.72 13.23
CA ILE A 405 -5.33 -9.15 13.03
C ILE A 405 -4.42 -8.21 13.80
N PRO A 406 -3.47 -8.73 14.61
CA PRO A 406 -2.51 -7.88 15.31
C PRO A 406 -1.49 -7.25 14.36
N PHE A 407 -0.97 -6.10 14.78
CA PHE A 407 0.01 -5.30 14.06
C PHE A 407 1.33 -5.23 14.82
N LEU A 408 2.42 -5.27 14.06
CA LEU A 408 3.76 -4.89 14.52
C LEU A 408 4.41 -3.95 13.49
N THR A 409 4.94 -2.83 13.97
CA THR A 409 5.46 -1.75 13.15
C THR A 409 6.89 -1.41 13.54
N VAL A 410 7.60 -0.70 12.68
CA VAL A 410 8.83 0.03 13.01
C VAL A 410 8.67 1.49 12.66
N THR A 411 9.50 2.38 13.21
CA THR A 411 9.50 3.80 12.87
C THR A 411 10.15 4.05 11.52
N GLY A 412 9.59 4.96 10.73
CA GLY A 412 10.26 5.60 9.61
C GLY A 412 10.80 6.99 9.99
N ASN A 413 11.40 7.69 9.03
CA ASN A 413 11.92 9.03 9.26
C ASN A 413 10.83 10.09 9.49
N HIS A 414 9.64 9.87 8.97
CA HIS A 414 8.48 10.75 9.15
C HIS A 414 7.88 10.72 10.56
N GLU A 415 8.02 9.63 11.30
CA GLU A 415 7.68 9.59 12.73
C GLU A 415 8.64 10.44 13.56
N GLY A 416 9.88 10.70 13.08
CA GLY A 416 10.86 11.61 13.66
C GLY A 416 11.24 11.26 15.10
N GLU A 417 11.21 9.97 15.50
CA GLU A 417 11.44 9.51 16.88
C GLU A 417 10.48 10.20 17.91
N HIS A 418 9.30 10.67 17.46
CA HIS A 418 8.36 11.40 18.29
C HIS A 418 7.69 10.47 19.32
N GLU A 419 7.44 11.00 20.52
CA GLU A 419 6.86 10.26 21.65
C GLU A 419 5.47 9.63 21.35
N ASN A 420 4.70 10.17 20.39
CA ASN A 420 3.40 9.63 20.03
C ASN A 420 3.50 8.19 19.50
N TYR A 421 4.55 7.86 18.72
CA TYR A 421 4.76 6.47 18.29
C TYR A 421 4.88 5.56 19.50
N TYR A 422 5.69 5.93 20.49
CA TYR A 422 5.96 5.13 21.68
C TYR A 422 4.78 5.09 22.67
N LYS A 423 3.86 6.05 22.61
CA LYS A 423 2.59 6.01 23.36
C LYS A 423 1.56 5.10 22.70
N TYR A 424 1.56 5.00 21.38
CA TYR A 424 0.61 4.14 20.65
C TYR A 424 1.03 2.68 20.57
N MET A 425 2.34 2.40 20.48
CA MET A 425 2.87 1.05 20.29
C MET A 425 3.38 0.49 21.62
N HIS A 426 2.93 -0.71 21.99
CA HIS A 426 3.27 -1.38 23.24
C HIS A 426 3.94 -2.71 22.94
N TYR A 427 5.27 -2.76 23.01
CA TYR A 427 6.06 -3.95 22.71
C TYR A 427 6.90 -4.45 23.91
N ASP A 428 6.59 -3.98 25.13
CA ASP A 428 7.35 -4.26 26.34
C ASP A 428 7.49 -5.75 26.70
N ASN A 429 6.48 -6.55 26.33
CA ASN A 429 6.42 -7.97 26.68
C ASN A 429 6.57 -8.90 25.48
N ILE A 430 7.09 -8.41 24.35
CA ILE A 430 7.37 -9.27 23.20
C ILE A 430 8.33 -10.38 23.64
N SER A 431 7.87 -11.64 23.56
CA SER A 431 8.58 -12.79 24.09
C SER A 431 9.95 -13.00 23.42
N GLY A 432 10.93 -13.33 24.22
CA GLY A 432 12.32 -13.48 23.82
C GLY A 432 13.20 -12.52 24.60
N TYR A 433 14.45 -12.34 24.22
CA TYR A 433 15.31 -11.34 24.83
C TYR A 433 14.72 -9.95 24.61
N PRO A 434 14.13 -9.30 25.62
CA PRO A 434 13.65 -7.94 25.44
C PRO A 434 14.81 -7.05 25.03
N PRO A 435 14.56 -5.99 24.27
CA PRO A 435 15.54 -4.92 24.11
C PRO A 435 15.97 -4.38 25.49
N PRO A 436 17.16 -3.79 25.61
CA PRO A 436 17.54 -3.11 26.84
C PRO A 436 16.47 -2.11 27.29
N ASN A 437 16.32 -1.92 28.61
CA ASN A 437 15.34 -1.02 29.19
C ASN A 437 15.30 0.34 28.47
N GLY A 438 14.10 0.79 28.10
CA GLY A 438 13.85 2.03 27.36
C GLY A 438 13.98 1.92 25.85
N PHE A 439 14.05 0.71 25.28
CA PHE A 439 14.16 0.47 23.85
C PHE A 439 13.10 -0.52 23.33
N ALA A 440 12.10 -0.90 24.10
CA ALA A 440 11.12 -1.95 23.76
C ALA A 440 10.40 -1.65 22.44
N GLU A 441 9.93 -0.41 22.23
CA GLU A 441 9.21 -0.01 21.02
C GLU A 441 10.17 0.45 19.89
N LYS A 442 11.47 0.63 20.22
CA LYS A 442 12.44 1.09 19.22
C LYS A 442 12.91 -0.02 18.29
N PHE A 443 13.17 -1.20 18.84
CA PHE A 443 13.47 -2.41 18.09
C PHE A 443 13.01 -3.64 18.88
N TRP A 444 12.59 -4.67 18.18
CA TRP A 444 11.91 -5.82 18.76
C TRP A 444 12.15 -7.10 17.97
N SER A 445 11.89 -8.25 18.60
CA SER A 445 11.85 -9.56 17.92
C SER A 445 10.72 -10.42 18.50
N ILE A 446 10.09 -11.20 17.64
CA ILE A 446 9.10 -12.21 18.01
C ILE A 446 9.41 -13.54 17.32
N ILE A 447 8.88 -14.60 17.88
CA ILE A 447 8.89 -15.92 17.24
C ILE A 447 7.45 -16.36 17.05
N ILE A 448 7.12 -16.77 15.84
CA ILE A 448 5.84 -17.39 15.50
C ILE A 448 6.14 -18.72 14.80
N ALA A 449 5.74 -19.85 15.40
CA ALA A 449 6.08 -21.20 14.99
C ALA A 449 7.62 -21.34 14.75
N ASN A 450 8.06 -21.57 13.53
CA ASN A 450 9.48 -21.73 13.16
C ASN A 450 10.15 -20.46 12.60
N THR A 451 9.53 -19.30 12.76
CA THR A 451 10.00 -18.04 12.16
C THR A 451 10.29 -16.99 13.21
N MET A 452 11.50 -16.45 13.22
CA MET A 452 11.84 -15.23 13.97
C MET A 452 11.63 -14.01 13.10
N ILE A 453 10.88 -13.02 13.61
CA ILE A 453 10.69 -11.73 12.96
C ILE A 453 11.39 -10.67 13.81
N ILE A 454 12.17 -9.78 13.18
CA ILE A 454 12.95 -8.74 13.84
C ILE A 454 12.55 -7.38 13.24
N GLY A 455 12.14 -6.44 14.09
CA GLY A 455 11.91 -5.03 13.74
C GLY A 455 13.09 -4.17 14.16
N LEU A 456 13.62 -3.36 13.25
CA LEU A 456 14.76 -2.46 13.46
C LEU A 456 14.34 -1.00 13.30
N ASN A 457 14.78 -0.17 14.22
CA ASN A 457 14.70 1.27 14.08
C ASN A 457 15.94 1.77 13.34
N THR A 458 15.77 2.17 12.11
CA THR A 458 16.86 2.59 11.22
C THR A 458 17.21 4.07 11.31
N ASN A 459 16.47 4.84 12.16
CA ASN A 459 16.75 6.25 12.46
C ASN A 459 17.78 6.43 13.59
N LEU A 460 18.06 5.37 14.36
CA LEU A 460 18.97 5.45 15.50
C LEU A 460 20.40 5.84 15.08
N THR A 461 21.04 6.65 15.91
CA THR A 461 22.42 7.10 15.73
C THR A 461 23.25 6.92 17.01
N GLY A 462 24.58 6.99 16.91
CA GLY A 462 25.48 6.99 18.04
C GLY A 462 25.37 5.77 18.95
N ALA A 463 25.23 6.00 20.27
CA ALA A 463 25.18 4.94 21.27
C ALA A 463 23.95 4.02 21.13
N ALA A 464 22.79 4.56 20.80
CA ALA A 464 21.55 3.78 20.60
C ALA A 464 21.68 2.83 19.39
N GLN A 465 22.26 3.28 18.30
CA GLN A 465 22.58 2.47 17.13
C GLN A 465 23.55 1.33 17.46
N THR A 466 24.62 1.62 18.25
CA THR A 466 25.57 0.61 18.72
C THR A 466 24.89 -0.44 19.58
N LEU A 467 23.96 -0.02 20.44
CA LEU A 467 23.20 -0.91 21.31
C LEU A 467 22.29 -1.83 20.48
N GLN A 468 21.57 -1.29 19.50
CA GLN A 468 20.76 -2.09 18.57
C GLN A 468 21.60 -3.11 17.81
N ASN A 469 22.78 -2.74 17.32
CA ASN A 469 23.67 -3.66 16.61
C ASN A 469 24.12 -4.82 17.49
N GLY A 470 24.50 -4.57 18.75
CA GLY A 470 24.87 -5.61 19.71
C GLY A 470 23.70 -6.56 20.01
N TRP A 471 22.49 -6.00 20.20
CA TRP A 471 21.28 -6.79 20.40
C TRP A 471 20.91 -7.60 19.15
N LEU A 472 21.02 -7.01 17.95
CA LEU A 472 20.76 -7.71 16.68
C LEU A 472 21.71 -8.90 16.51
N GLU A 473 23.00 -8.72 16.79
CA GLU A 473 23.98 -9.82 16.71
C GLU A 473 23.63 -10.97 17.67
N GLN A 474 23.16 -10.67 18.88
CA GLN A 474 22.68 -11.69 19.82
C GLN A 474 21.47 -12.43 19.26
N LYS A 475 20.47 -11.73 18.68
CA LYS A 475 19.28 -12.33 18.09
C LYS A 475 19.58 -13.21 16.88
N LEU A 476 20.49 -12.79 16.03
CA LEU A 476 20.94 -13.58 14.89
C LEU A 476 21.68 -14.84 15.33
N ASN A 477 22.51 -14.75 16.38
CA ASN A 477 23.18 -15.90 16.98
C ASN A 477 22.20 -16.87 17.66
N GLU A 478 21.17 -16.35 18.35
CA GLU A 478 20.09 -17.16 18.90
C GLU A 478 19.37 -17.92 17.77
N ALA A 479 18.96 -17.23 16.72
CA ALA A 479 18.29 -17.87 15.59
C ALA A 479 19.16 -18.93 14.91
N GLU A 480 20.46 -18.64 14.66
CA GLU A 480 21.40 -19.54 14.01
C GLU A 480 21.52 -20.86 14.78
N ASN A 481 21.58 -20.79 16.11
CA ASN A 481 21.81 -21.94 16.98
C ASN A 481 20.52 -22.65 17.44
N ASN A 482 19.34 -22.07 17.23
CA ASN A 482 18.06 -22.65 17.64
C ASN A 482 17.49 -23.55 16.54
N PRO A 483 17.43 -24.89 16.70
CA PRO A 483 16.91 -25.81 15.69
C PRO A 483 15.41 -25.65 15.43
N GLY A 484 14.67 -25.01 16.33
CA GLY A 484 13.25 -24.70 16.18
C GLY A 484 12.99 -23.49 15.27
N ILE A 485 14.01 -22.70 14.92
CA ILE A 485 13.90 -21.56 13.99
C ILE A 485 14.45 -21.98 12.62
N ASP A 486 13.59 -21.93 11.63
CA ASP A 486 13.96 -22.20 10.24
C ASP A 486 14.21 -20.91 9.45
N PHE A 487 13.50 -19.83 9.76
CA PHE A 487 13.50 -18.59 9.01
C PHE A 487 13.72 -17.38 9.90
N VAL A 488 14.53 -16.43 9.45
CA VAL A 488 14.67 -15.10 10.04
C VAL A 488 14.23 -14.06 9.01
N PHE A 489 13.21 -13.29 9.36
CA PHE A 489 12.64 -12.24 8.55
C PHE A 489 12.83 -10.90 9.27
N LEU A 490 13.29 -9.87 8.57
CA LEU A 490 13.53 -8.57 9.16
C LEU A 490 12.70 -7.48 8.47
N ILE A 491 12.26 -6.51 9.25
CA ILE A 491 11.73 -5.24 8.77
C ILE A 491 12.51 -4.06 9.34
N GLY A 492 12.73 -3.05 8.52
CA GLY A 492 13.26 -1.75 8.89
C GLY A 492 12.76 -0.74 7.89
N HIS A 493 13.06 0.54 8.05
CA HIS A 493 12.48 1.54 7.14
C HIS A 493 13.41 1.85 5.96
N HIS A 494 14.70 2.08 6.21
CA HIS A 494 15.62 2.51 5.16
C HIS A 494 16.13 1.37 4.28
N PHE A 495 16.32 1.69 2.99
CA PHE A 495 16.86 0.77 1.99
C PHE A 495 18.38 0.62 2.10
N PRO A 496 18.95 -0.51 1.65
CA PRO A 496 20.40 -0.65 1.47
C PRO A 496 20.91 -0.07 0.14
N ILE A 497 20.06 -0.15 -0.89
CA ILE A 497 20.27 0.29 -2.28
C ILE A 497 18.90 0.42 -2.92
N THR A 498 18.73 1.38 -3.83
CA THR A 498 17.49 1.61 -4.58
C THR A 498 17.76 2.05 -6.01
N GLU A 499 16.89 1.66 -6.94
CA GLU A 499 16.89 2.08 -8.35
C GLU A 499 15.88 3.20 -8.62
N LEU A 500 14.93 3.42 -7.71
CA LEU A 500 13.89 4.45 -7.88
C LEU A 500 14.41 5.86 -7.60
N TRP A 501 15.46 5.99 -6.79
CA TRP A 501 16.11 7.29 -6.51
C TRP A 501 17.46 7.40 -7.22
N GLY A 502 17.94 8.63 -7.40
CA GLY A 502 19.25 8.88 -7.98
C GLY A 502 20.41 8.57 -7.01
N GLU A 503 21.57 8.30 -7.56
CA GLU A 503 22.79 8.09 -6.76
C GLU A 503 23.08 9.35 -5.89
N GLY A 504 23.33 9.14 -4.59
CA GLY A 504 23.64 10.22 -3.65
C GLY A 504 22.43 10.93 -3.06
N ILE A 505 21.20 10.58 -3.42
CA ILE A 505 20.00 11.05 -2.70
C ILE A 505 19.86 10.24 -1.41
N THR A 506 20.60 10.66 -0.38
CA THR A 506 20.43 10.16 0.99
C THR A 506 20.16 11.37 1.86
N TYR A 507 18.91 11.62 2.17
CA TYR A 507 18.52 12.74 3.03
C TYR A 507 18.89 12.53 4.50
N ASP A 508 19.22 11.28 4.87
CA ASP A 508 19.59 10.88 6.22
C ASP A 508 20.66 9.77 6.22
N GLY A 509 21.11 9.39 7.39
CA GLY A 509 22.15 8.36 7.56
C GLY A 509 21.67 6.90 7.48
N GLY A 510 20.33 6.67 7.37
CA GLY A 510 19.72 5.36 7.44
C GLY A 510 20.21 4.36 6.39
N PRO A 511 20.23 4.69 5.08
CA PRO A 511 20.74 3.80 4.04
C PRO A 511 22.19 3.40 4.23
N PHE A 512 23.04 4.35 4.64
CA PHE A 512 24.45 4.07 4.95
C PHE A 512 24.58 3.11 6.15
N TYR A 513 23.77 3.30 7.19
CA TYR A 513 23.73 2.43 8.35
C TYR A 513 23.35 0.98 7.95
N ILE A 514 22.29 0.81 7.19
CA ILE A 514 21.85 -0.50 6.74
C ILE A 514 22.92 -1.19 5.91
N LYS A 515 23.45 -0.51 4.89
CA LYS A 515 24.46 -1.08 3.98
C LYS A 515 25.74 -1.49 4.69
N ASN A 516 26.25 -0.66 5.61
CA ASN A 516 27.59 -0.83 6.16
C ASN A 516 27.62 -1.53 7.52
N GLN A 517 26.55 -1.50 8.30
CA GLN A 517 26.52 -2.09 9.64
C GLN A 517 25.55 -3.26 9.75
N VAL A 518 24.27 -3.05 9.43
CA VAL A 518 23.24 -4.10 9.58
C VAL A 518 23.57 -5.30 8.67
N PHE A 519 23.84 -5.07 7.39
CA PHE A 519 24.12 -6.16 6.46
C PHE A 519 25.37 -6.96 6.80
N ARG A 520 26.36 -6.34 7.42
CA ARG A 520 27.53 -7.08 7.94
C ARG A 520 27.14 -8.13 8.99
N LEU A 521 26.08 -7.86 9.75
CA LEU A 521 25.55 -8.83 10.73
C LEU A 521 24.67 -9.87 10.03
N LEU A 522 23.74 -9.42 9.16
CA LEU A 522 22.81 -10.33 8.48
C LEU A 522 23.52 -11.41 7.66
N LYS A 523 24.59 -11.05 6.96
CA LYS A 523 25.37 -12.00 6.12
C LYS A 523 25.95 -13.17 6.89
N LYS A 524 26.14 -13.04 8.20
CA LYS A 524 26.69 -14.09 9.07
C LYS A 524 25.68 -15.13 9.53
N CYS A 525 24.38 -14.81 9.45
CA CYS A 525 23.31 -15.73 9.84
C CYS A 525 22.73 -16.42 8.61
N SER A 526 22.86 -17.73 8.55
CA SER A 526 22.40 -18.53 7.41
C SER A 526 20.87 -18.61 7.28
N LYS A 527 20.13 -18.31 8.35
CA LYS A 527 18.67 -18.39 8.40
C LYS A 527 17.95 -17.11 7.96
N VAL A 528 18.70 -16.02 7.73
CA VAL A 528 18.12 -14.78 7.16
C VAL A 528 17.63 -15.08 5.74
N ILE A 529 16.35 -14.79 5.49
CA ILE A 529 15.73 -15.00 4.17
C ILE A 529 15.36 -13.72 3.49
N GLN A 530 14.99 -12.68 4.27
CA GLN A 530 14.57 -11.39 3.74
C GLN A 530 14.79 -10.26 4.73
N TYR A 531 15.24 -9.12 4.22
CA TYR A 531 15.14 -7.80 4.84
C TYR A 531 14.15 -6.96 4.03
N SER A 532 13.05 -6.55 4.66
CA SER A 532 12.03 -5.68 4.05
C SER A 532 12.17 -4.25 4.55
N TYR A 533 11.96 -3.30 3.65
CA TYR A 533 12.16 -1.87 3.90
C TYR A 533 11.08 -1.03 3.19
N GLY A 534 11.03 0.25 3.46
CA GLY A 534 10.22 1.26 2.82
C GLY A 534 11.06 2.41 2.29
N HIS A 535 10.64 3.66 2.59
CA HIS A 535 11.35 4.90 2.30
C HIS A 535 11.36 5.30 0.83
N THR A 536 11.56 4.39 -0.11
CA THR A 536 11.23 4.59 -1.52
C THR A 536 9.83 4.07 -1.81
N HIS A 537 9.03 4.90 -2.49
CA HIS A 537 7.62 4.61 -2.70
C HIS A 537 7.40 3.81 -3.99
N GLY A 538 7.79 2.55 -3.98
CA GLY A 538 7.64 1.61 -5.06
C GLY A 538 8.08 0.21 -4.63
N PHE A 539 7.97 -0.75 -5.51
CA PHE A 539 8.40 -2.12 -5.26
C PHE A 539 9.78 -2.37 -5.84
N GLU A 540 10.69 -2.84 -5.01
CA GLU A 540 11.99 -3.32 -5.48
C GLU A 540 12.28 -4.69 -4.86
N ARG A 541 12.90 -5.59 -5.64
CA ARG A 541 13.38 -6.86 -5.14
C ARG A 541 14.76 -7.17 -5.68
N GLY A 542 15.66 -7.42 -4.78
CA GLY A 542 17.05 -7.79 -5.06
C GLY A 542 17.55 -8.96 -4.23
N THR A 543 18.85 -9.20 -4.30
CA THR A 543 19.54 -10.25 -3.53
C THR A 543 20.85 -9.73 -2.97
N ILE A 544 21.19 -10.20 -1.76
CA ILE A 544 22.46 -9.91 -1.08
C ILE A 544 23.19 -11.23 -0.84
N GLU A 545 24.49 -11.27 -1.16
CA GLU A 545 25.35 -12.44 -0.93
C GLU A 545 25.51 -12.68 0.58
N SER A 546 25.22 -13.93 0.99
CA SER A 546 25.50 -14.44 2.34
C SER A 546 27.00 -14.74 2.50
N GLU A 547 27.52 -14.73 3.73
CA GLU A 547 28.85 -15.25 4.06
C GLU A 547 28.85 -16.77 4.25
N LYS A 548 27.65 -17.41 4.27
CA LYS A 548 27.44 -18.85 4.40
C LYS A 548 26.50 -19.39 3.30
N PRO A 549 26.74 -19.07 2.03
CA PRO A 549 25.81 -19.39 0.94
C PRO A 549 25.64 -20.90 0.72
N GLU A 550 26.61 -21.73 1.13
CA GLU A 550 26.56 -23.19 1.04
C GLU A 550 25.55 -23.81 2.01
N VAL A 551 25.19 -23.10 3.11
CA VAL A 551 24.26 -23.60 4.12
C VAL A 551 22.81 -23.38 3.67
N ARG A 552 22.42 -22.13 3.36
CA ARG A 552 21.04 -21.72 3.07
C ARG A 552 20.89 -20.91 1.78
N GLY A 553 22.02 -20.47 1.17
CA GLY A 553 22.02 -19.54 0.04
C GLY A 553 22.10 -18.07 0.48
N ASP A 554 21.85 -17.21 -0.48
CA ASP A 554 21.78 -15.74 -0.30
C ASP A 554 20.43 -15.35 0.33
N PHE A 555 20.24 -14.08 0.66
CA PHE A 555 18.95 -13.57 1.13
C PHE A 555 18.44 -12.41 0.26
N ARG A 556 17.12 -12.15 0.34
CA ARG A 556 16.45 -11.10 -0.44
C ARG A 556 16.39 -9.78 0.31
N ILE A 557 16.43 -8.71 -0.46
CA ILE A 557 15.97 -7.39 -0.06
C ILE A 557 14.71 -7.06 -0.83
N VAL A 558 13.70 -6.52 -0.14
CA VAL A 558 12.40 -6.24 -0.73
C VAL A 558 11.85 -4.93 -0.21
N CYS A 559 11.57 -3.99 -1.10
CA CYS A 559 10.90 -2.74 -0.75
C CYS A 559 9.40 -2.98 -0.55
N GLY A 560 8.83 -2.38 0.49
CA GLY A 560 7.40 -2.39 0.82
C GLY A 560 6.73 -1.02 0.61
N GLY A 561 7.41 -0.03 0.04
CA GLY A 561 7.05 1.38 0.03
C GLY A 561 5.84 1.79 -0.82
N GLY A 562 5.05 0.86 -1.33
CA GLY A 562 3.88 1.16 -2.17
C GLY A 562 2.54 1.25 -1.44
N GLY A 563 2.52 1.45 -0.12
CA GLY A 563 1.32 1.34 0.72
C GLY A 563 0.34 2.50 0.63
N GLY A 564 0.68 3.63 0.04
CA GLY A 564 -0.24 4.78 -0.07
C GLY A 564 0.42 6.15 -0.22
N GLY A 565 1.71 6.28 0.03
CA GLY A 565 2.49 7.48 -0.24
C GLY A 565 2.48 7.92 -1.71
N ALA A 566 3.10 9.02 -2.03
CA ALA A 566 3.31 9.40 -3.43
C ALA A 566 4.27 8.41 -4.08
N ILE A 567 3.89 7.79 -5.20
CA ILE A 567 4.75 6.82 -5.88
C ILE A 567 5.96 7.52 -6.51
N ASP A 568 7.15 6.99 -6.26
CA ASP A 568 8.39 7.36 -6.94
C ASP A 568 8.37 6.80 -8.37
N ARG A 569 8.20 7.70 -9.34
CA ARG A 569 8.04 7.29 -10.73
C ARG A 569 9.37 7.14 -11.44
N TRP A 570 9.42 6.19 -12.35
CA TRP A 570 10.50 6.10 -13.32
C TRP A 570 10.72 7.45 -14.04
N GLY A 571 11.99 7.87 -14.10
CA GLY A 571 12.39 9.10 -14.73
C GLY A 571 12.29 10.37 -13.87
N SER A 572 11.77 10.28 -12.65
CA SER A 572 11.78 11.41 -11.70
C SER A 572 13.17 11.74 -11.18
N TYR A 573 14.07 10.77 -11.17
CA TYR A 573 15.47 10.88 -10.76
C TYR A 573 16.40 10.29 -11.81
N GLN A 574 17.71 10.46 -11.64
CA GLN A 574 18.71 9.75 -12.46
C GLN A 574 18.81 8.31 -11.93
N ASN A 575 17.93 7.47 -12.42
CA ASN A 575 17.86 6.07 -12.04
C ASN A 575 19.09 5.29 -12.52
N GLN A 576 19.59 4.39 -11.72
CA GLN A 576 20.72 3.51 -12.02
C GLN A 576 20.29 2.04 -11.90
N ASP A 577 20.63 1.24 -12.90
CA ASP A 577 20.40 -0.21 -12.94
C ASP A 577 21.51 -0.91 -12.11
N PHE A 578 21.14 -1.51 -10.98
CA PHE A 578 22.08 -2.19 -10.08
C PHE A 578 22.02 -3.72 -10.27
N PRO A 579 23.15 -4.40 -10.40
CA PRO A 579 23.16 -5.85 -10.65
C PRO A 579 22.55 -6.69 -9.51
N ASN A 580 22.38 -6.11 -8.33
CA ASN A 580 21.77 -6.77 -7.16
C ASN A 580 20.26 -6.56 -7.07
N ILE A 581 19.68 -5.61 -7.81
CA ILE A 581 18.24 -5.40 -7.92
C ILE A 581 17.75 -6.10 -9.21
N HIS A 582 16.64 -6.78 -9.14
CA HIS A 582 16.15 -7.61 -10.25
C HIS A 582 14.78 -7.20 -10.74
N ILE A 583 14.02 -6.54 -9.88
CA ILE A 583 12.67 -6.06 -10.19
C ILE A 583 12.47 -4.72 -9.51
N THR A 584 12.07 -3.72 -10.30
CA THR A 584 11.72 -2.38 -9.83
C THR A 584 10.44 -1.92 -10.53
N LEU A 585 9.42 -1.58 -9.72
CA LEU A 585 8.08 -1.18 -10.16
C LEU A 585 7.62 0.06 -9.40
N ASP A 586 7.19 1.08 -10.12
CA ASP A 586 6.59 2.30 -9.57
C ASP A 586 5.09 2.12 -9.30
N HIS A 587 4.72 1.15 -8.46
CA HIS A 587 3.34 0.72 -8.22
C HIS A 587 2.91 0.86 -6.76
N PHE A 588 1.60 1.13 -6.55
CA PHE A 588 0.92 0.84 -5.29
C PHE A 588 0.74 -0.67 -5.15
N PHE A 589 1.02 -1.20 -3.97
CA PHE A 589 0.96 -2.64 -3.74
C PHE A 589 0.92 -3.00 -2.26
N TYR A 590 0.73 -4.27 -2.00
CA TYR A 590 0.94 -4.94 -0.72
C TYR A 590 1.54 -6.33 -0.97
N GLN A 591 2.12 -6.91 0.08
CA GLN A 591 2.68 -8.26 0.00
C GLN A 591 1.92 -9.20 0.91
N VAL A 592 1.71 -10.42 0.43
CA VAL A 592 1.24 -11.58 1.20
C VAL A 592 2.38 -12.56 1.31
N ILE A 593 2.77 -12.86 2.55
CA ILE A 593 3.82 -13.81 2.87
C ILE A 593 3.16 -15.03 3.51
N GLU A 594 3.43 -16.22 2.96
CA GLU A 594 2.98 -17.50 3.52
C GLU A 594 4.19 -18.36 3.89
N ILE A 595 4.16 -18.93 5.07
CA ILE A 595 5.15 -19.91 5.53
C ILE A 595 4.42 -21.22 5.83
N ASP A 596 4.79 -22.27 5.12
CA ASP A 596 4.37 -23.63 5.41
C ASP A 596 5.41 -24.24 6.36
N VAL A 597 5.01 -24.34 7.63
CA VAL A 597 5.91 -24.77 8.70
C VAL A 597 6.33 -26.22 8.53
N ALA A 598 5.39 -27.11 8.20
CA ALA A 598 5.67 -28.53 8.00
C ALA A 598 6.61 -28.79 6.82
N ASN A 599 6.37 -28.11 5.70
CA ASN A 599 7.17 -28.26 4.48
C ASN A 599 8.41 -27.37 4.44
N LYS A 600 8.58 -26.49 5.45
CA LYS A 600 9.67 -25.52 5.56
C LYS A 600 9.83 -24.69 4.28
N THR A 601 8.69 -24.14 3.83
CA THR A 601 8.62 -23.30 2.63
C THR A 601 8.19 -21.90 3.03
N PHE A 602 8.87 -20.90 2.52
CA PHE A 602 8.52 -19.48 2.59
C PHE A 602 8.13 -19.01 1.18
N GLU A 603 6.97 -18.42 1.02
CA GLU A 603 6.48 -17.82 -0.23
C GLU A 603 6.10 -16.36 0.01
N SER A 604 6.43 -15.48 -0.93
CA SER A 604 6.00 -14.09 -0.94
C SER A 604 5.39 -13.73 -2.29
N LYS A 605 4.25 -13.04 -2.28
CA LYS A 605 3.57 -12.52 -3.46
C LYS A 605 3.33 -11.03 -3.32
N MET A 606 3.70 -10.28 -4.35
CA MET A 606 3.41 -8.86 -4.49
C MET A 606 2.16 -8.67 -5.35
N TYR A 607 1.12 -8.09 -4.76
CA TYR A 607 -0.15 -7.77 -5.42
C TYR A 607 -0.17 -6.29 -5.77
N SER A 608 -0.20 -6.00 -7.07
CA SER A 608 -0.13 -4.64 -7.59
C SER A 608 -1.51 -4.05 -7.86
N LEU A 609 -1.67 -2.78 -7.49
CA LEU A 609 -2.80 -1.92 -7.88
C LEU A 609 -2.41 -0.95 -9.01
N GLY A 610 -1.19 -1.08 -9.56
CA GLY A 610 -0.63 -0.18 -10.56
C GLY A 610 -0.22 1.16 -9.98
N ASN A 611 -0.18 2.16 -10.82
CA ASN A 611 0.12 3.54 -10.46
C ASN A 611 -0.97 4.50 -10.97
N THR A 612 -0.75 5.81 -10.84
CA THR A 612 -1.73 6.82 -11.29
C THR A 612 -1.90 6.87 -12.81
N SER A 613 -0.96 6.35 -13.58
CA SER A 613 -1.01 6.32 -15.06
C SER A 613 -1.64 5.02 -15.58
N ARG A 614 -1.47 3.91 -14.84
CA ARG A 614 -2.00 2.61 -15.21
C ARG A 614 -2.46 1.84 -13.96
N ALA A 615 -3.77 1.78 -13.76
CA ALA A 615 -4.38 0.98 -12.69
C ALA A 615 -4.27 -0.52 -13.00
N ARG A 616 -4.14 -1.34 -11.93
CA ARG A 616 -4.21 -2.80 -11.96
C ARG A 616 -5.18 -3.27 -10.88
N ASP A 617 -5.73 -4.47 -11.02
CA ASP A 617 -6.65 -5.06 -10.03
C ASP A 617 -5.99 -6.28 -9.37
N ASN A 618 -5.14 -6.02 -8.36
CA ASN A 618 -4.50 -7.07 -7.58
C ASN A 618 -3.72 -8.10 -8.44
N GLU A 619 -3.08 -7.62 -9.50
CA GLU A 619 -2.24 -8.43 -10.37
C GLU A 619 -0.99 -8.87 -9.61
N VAL A 620 -0.68 -10.18 -9.61
CA VAL A 620 0.57 -10.68 -9.04
C VAL A 620 1.70 -10.33 -10.00
N MET A 621 2.46 -9.29 -9.69
CA MET A 621 3.56 -8.80 -10.52
C MET A 621 4.90 -9.44 -10.16
N ASP A 622 5.03 -9.92 -8.93
CA ASP A 622 6.18 -10.69 -8.48
C ASP A 622 5.77 -11.77 -7.49
N SER A 623 6.40 -12.92 -7.61
CA SER A 623 6.23 -14.06 -6.71
C SER A 623 7.54 -14.83 -6.60
N TRP A 624 7.88 -15.23 -5.39
CA TRP A 624 9.06 -16.02 -5.13
C TRP A 624 8.89 -16.89 -3.88
N TYR A 625 9.64 -17.96 -3.82
CA TYR A 625 9.64 -18.88 -2.69
C TYR A 625 11.05 -19.38 -2.36
N ILE A 626 11.20 -19.87 -1.13
CA ILE A 626 12.36 -20.65 -0.68
C ILE A 626 11.82 -21.91 -0.01
N LYS A 627 12.39 -23.05 -0.37
CA LYS A 627 12.21 -24.32 0.32
C LYS A 627 13.56 -24.75 0.88
N ILE A 628 13.67 -24.83 2.19
CA ILE A 628 14.91 -25.24 2.83
C ILE A 628 15.12 -26.76 2.70
N ASN A 629 16.34 -27.23 2.97
CA ASN A 629 16.76 -28.61 2.82
C ASN A 629 16.73 -29.14 1.36
N GLN A 630 16.71 -28.25 0.36
CA GLN A 630 16.95 -28.62 -1.02
C GLN A 630 18.46 -28.70 -1.28
N PRO A 631 18.95 -29.64 -2.13
CA PRO A 631 20.35 -29.65 -2.53
C PRO A 631 20.72 -28.38 -3.30
N ALA A 632 21.99 -28.01 -3.27
CA ALA A 632 22.50 -26.98 -4.18
C ALA A 632 22.43 -27.46 -5.63
N PRO A 633 22.37 -26.52 -6.61
CA PRO A 633 22.45 -26.88 -8.02
C PRO A 633 23.72 -27.71 -8.33
N ALA A 634 23.61 -28.59 -9.29
CA ALA A 634 24.78 -29.32 -9.77
C ALA A 634 25.85 -28.39 -10.34
N GLN A 635 27.11 -28.73 -10.18
CA GLN A 635 28.24 -28.04 -10.75
C GLN A 635 28.08 -27.93 -12.28
N PRO A 636 28.10 -26.72 -12.87
CA PRO A 636 27.99 -26.61 -14.32
C PRO A 636 29.23 -27.12 -15.06
N VAL A 637 29.01 -27.62 -16.27
CA VAL A 637 30.06 -27.98 -17.22
C VAL A 637 30.19 -26.85 -18.23
N THR A 638 31.44 -26.49 -18.57
CA THR A 638 31.77 -25.43 -19.50
C THR A 638 32.43 -25.99 -20.78
N ASP A 639 31.98 -25.44 -21.94
CA ASP A 639 32.58 -25.76 -23.24
C ASP A 639 33.68 -24.75 -23.59
N VAL A 640 34.54 -25.05 -24.56
CA VAL A 640 35.44 -24.04 -25.15
C VAL A 640 34.59 -22.94 -25.80
N PRO A 641 34.84 -21.66 -25.49
CA PRO A 641 34.00 -20.57 -26.01
C PRO A 641 34.05 -20.48 -27.53
N ALA A 642 32.91 -20.22 -28.14
CA ALA A 642 32.87 -19.86 -29.57
C ALA A 642 33.30 -18.39 -29.73
N ILE A 643 34.30 -18.16 -30.59
CA ILE A 643 34.91 -16.84 -30.79
C ILE A 643 34.67 -16.45 -32.27
N ASN A 644 34.14 -15.24 -32.49
CA ASN A 644 34.05 -14.62 -33.78
C ASN A 644 34.72 -13.23 -33.78
N GLU A 645 34.60 -12.46 -34.85
CA GLU A 645 35.28 -11.18 -35.01
C GLU A 645 34.90 -10.13 -33.96
N SER A 646 33.68 -10.18 -33.42
CA SER A 646 33.16 -9.18 -32.48
C SER A 646 32.82 -9.69 -31.09
N GLN A 647 32.56 -11.01 -30.96
CA GLN A 647 32.02 -11.57 -29.73
C GLN A 647 32.68 -12.89 -29.34
N ILE A 648 32.70 -13.14 -28.06
CA ILE A 648 33.00 -14.42 -27.43
C ILE A 648 31.74 -14.93 -26.77
N THR A 649 31.33 -16.16 -27.13
CA THR A 649 30.14 -16.80 -26.57
C THR A 649 30.56 -17.98 -25.69
N PHE A 650 30.20 -17.90 -24.43
CA PHE A 650 30.44 -18.93 -23.41
C PHE A 650 29.20 -19.82 -23.32
N ASN A 651 29.36 -21.11 -23.55
CA ASN A 651 28.27 -22.09 -23.44
C ASN A 651 28.51 -22.98 -22.22
N THR A 652 27.45 -23.34 -21.53
CA THR A 652 27.48 -24.10 -20.29
C THR A 652 26.32 -25.10 -20.27
N SER A 653 26.44 -26.16 -19.46
CA SER A 653 25.38 -27.15 -19.30
C SER A 653 24.13 -26.54 -18.67
N PRO A 654 22.92 -26.99 -19.02
CA PRO A 654 21.69 -26.56 -18.32
C PRO A 654 21.69 -27.05 -16.86
N ILE A 655 20.90 -26.36 -16.00
CA ILE A 655 20.62 -26.82 -14.64
C ILE A 655 19.65 -28.04 -14.72
N SER A 656 19.90 -29.09 -13.93
CA SER A 656 19.15 -30.34 -14.09
C SER A 656 17.94 -30.49 -13.18
N ASN A 657 17.89 -29.79 -12.03
CA ASN A 657 16.91 -30.07 -10.97
C ASN A 657 16.06 -28.87 -10.57
N ASP A 658 16.29 -27.66 -11.11
CA ASP A 658 15.60 -26.44 -10.74
C ASP A 658 15.71 -25.37 -11.82
N SER A 659 14.95 -24.28 -11.64
CA SER A 659 15.06 -23.11 -12.53
C SER A 659 16.34 -22.33 -12.26
N LEU A 660 17.15 -22.13 -13.30
CA LEU A 660 18.32 -21.27 -13.26
C LEU A 660 17.89 -19.80 -13.11
N MET A 661 18.24 -19.20 -11.97
CA MET A 661 17.86 -17.81 -11.66
C MET A 661 18.99 -16.83 -11.93
N THR A 662 20.24 -17.23 -11.64
CA THR A 662 21.40 -16.36 -11.81
C THR A 662 22.59 -17.18 -12.26
N VAL A 663 23.35 -16.65 -13.18
CA VAL A 663 24.70 -17.15 -13.51
C VAL A 663 25.72 -16.12 -13.08
N ARG A 664 26.79 -16.56 -12.41
CA ARG A 664 28.01 -15.76 -12.22
C ARG A 664 29.09 -16.32 -13.11
N ILE A 665 29.64 -15.47 -13.96
CA ILE A 665 30.77 -15.81 -14.85
C ILE A 665 31.99 -15.01 -14.46
N GLN A 666 33.12 -15.70 -14.33
CA GLN A 666 34.44 -15.08 -14.17
C GLN A 666 35.32 -15.45 -15.37
N VAL A 667 35.98 -14.44 -15.93
CA VAL A 667 37.03 -14.64 -16.94
C VAL A 667 38.30 -13.95 -16.45
N SER A 668 39.42 -14.65 -16.50
CA SER A 668 40.71 -14.20 -15.96
C SER A 668 41.89 -14.60 -16.87
N GLU A 669 42.95 -13.82 -16.86
CA GLU A 669 44.24 -14.18 -17.42
C GLU A 669 44.96 -15.21 -16.54
N ASN A 670 44.57 -15.32 -15.27
CA ASN A 670 45.18 -16.24 -14.29
C ASN A 670 44.24 -17.41 -14.00
N SER A 671 44.77 -18.63 -13.97
CA SER A 671 43.97 -19.85 -13.67
C SER A 671 43.43 -19.90 -12.24
N ASP A 672 43.96 -19.07 -11.31
CA ASP A 672 43.48 -18.92 -9.93
C ASP A 672 42.40 -17.86 -9.79
N PHE A 673 42.06 -17.14 -10.86
CA PHE A 673 41.10 -16.04 -10.87
C PHE A 673 41.41 -14.88 -9.91
N SER A 674 42.65 -14.71 -9.55
CA SER A 674 43.14 -13.62 -8.67
C SER A 674 42.94 -12.23 -9.28
N LYS A 675 42.87 -12.12 -10.61
CA LYS A 675 42.61 -10.88 -11.34
C LYS A 675 41.67 -11.18 -12.52
N THR A 676 40.41 -10.83 -12.37
CA THR A 676 39.39 -11.07 -13.38
C THR A 676 39.30 -9.94 -14.42
N ALA A 677 39.17 -10.29 -15.70
CA ALA A 677 38.78 -9.39 -16.78
C ALA A 677 37.25 -9.19 -16.83
N ILE A 678 36.52 -10.21 -16.43
CA ILE A 678 35.05 -10.21 -16.21
C ILE A 678 34.80 -10.91 -14.88
N ASP A 679 33.99 -10.30 -14.04
CA ASP A 679 33.31 -10.92 -12.92
C ASP A 679 31.92 -10.27 -12.84
N THR A 680 30.90 -10.99 -13.29
CA THR A 680 29.56 -10.45 -13.35
C THR A 680 28.51 -11.50 -13.04
N MET A 681 27.42 -11.04 -12.44
CA MET A 681 26.20 -11.83 -12.23
C MET A 681 25.13 -11.36 -13.23
N ILE A 682 24.46 -12.32 -13.83
CA ILE A 682 23.34 -12.06 -14.74
C ILE A 682 22.14 -12.85 -14.21
N HIS A 683 21.08 -12.12 -13.85
CA HIS A 683 19.84 -12.69 -13.38
C HIS A 683 18.89 -12.97 -14.55
N TRP A 684 18.03 -13.97 -14.46
CA TRP A 684 17.08 -14.36 -15.52
C TRP A 684 16.04 -13.27 -15.82
N LYS A 685 15.85 -12.35 -14.88
CA LYS A 685 14.87 -11.25 -14.94
C LYS A 685 15.56 -9.94 -14.53
N ASN A 686 15.36 -8.89 -15.30
CA ASN A 686 15.77 -7.54 -14.95
C ASN A 686 14.66 -6.58 -15.37
N ILE A 687 13.68 -6.39 -14.48
CA ILE A 687 12.60 -5.43 -14.69
C ILE A 687 13.07 -4.06 -14.23
N TYR A 688 13.36 -3.22 -15.21
CA TYR A 688 13.92 -1.88 -15.01
C TYR A 688 13.34 -0.93 -16.05
N GLN A 689 12.74 0.20 -15.61
CA GLN A 689 12.00 1.17 -16.42
C GLN A 689 10.62 0.69 -16.89
N VAL A 690 9.90 1.59 -17.55
CA VAL A 690 8.59 1.36 -18.15
C VAL A 690 8.60 1.83 -19.61
N ASP A 691 7.75 1.25 -20.45
CA ASP A 691 7.50 1.71 -21.82
C ASP A 691 6.56 2.93 -21.85
N SER A 692 6.26 3.44 -23.04
CA SER A 692 5.35 4.57 -23.25
C SER A 692 3.90 4.31 -22.80
N TRP A 693 3.54 3.06 -22.47
CA TRP A 693 2.24 2.62 -21.98
C TRP A 693 2.28 2.25 -20.49
N PHE A 694 3.37 2.62 -19.82
CA PHE A 694 3.61 2.30 -18.40
C PHE A 694 3.60 0.79 -18.09
N ASN A 695 4.06 -0.04 -19.08
CA ASN A 695 4.35 -1.45 -18.80
C ASN A 695 5.80 -1.58 -18.35
N PRO A 696 6.06 -2.40 -17.30
CA PRO A 696 7.42 -2.72 -16.92
C PRO A 696 8.19 -3.41 -18.04
N ILE A 697 9.44 -3.00 -18.23
CA ILE A 697 10.35 -3.57 -19.24
C ILE A 697 11.26 -4.58 -18.57
N ASP A 698 11.19 -5.84 -18.97
CA ASP A 698 12.18 -6.85 -18.58
C ASP A 698 13.33 -6.85 -19.62
N LYS A 699 14.47 -6.29 -19.23
CA LYS A 699 15.67 -6.19 -20.10
C LYS A 699 16.32 -7.53 -20.38
N ASN A 700 16.06 -8.53 -19.56
CA ASN A 700 16.60 -9.88 -19.72
C ASN A 700 15.57 -10.86 -20.33
N LYS A 701 14.44 -10.36 -20.82
CA LYS A 701 13.40 -11.19 -21.44
C LYS A 701 13.96 -12.02 -22.60
N GLY A 702 13.89 -13.35 -22.46
CA GLY A 702 14.37 -14.29 -23.47
C GLY A 702 15.89 -14.53 -23.47
N LEU A 703 16.61 -14.01 -22.48
CA LEU A 703 18.03 -14.29 -22.29
C LEU A 703 18.21 -15.75 -21.87
N ASP A 704 19.13 -16.43 -22.57
CA ASP A 704 19.58 -17.79 -22.21
C ASP A 704 20.81 -17.67 -21.30
N LEU A 705 20.63 -17.94 -20.00
CA LEU A 705 21.71 -17.86 -19.00
C LEU A 705 22.79 -18.94 -19.17
N THR A 706 22.54 -19.97 -19.98
CA THR A 706 23.55 -20.99 -20.32
C THR A 706 24.40 -20.61 -21.53
N ARG A 707 24.08 -19.47 -22.17
CA ARG A 707 24.76 -18.98 -23.37
C ARG A 707 25.02 -17.47 -23.27
N LEU A 708 26.19 -17.08 -22.78
CA LEU A 708 26.55 -15.69 -22.53
C LEU A 708 27.51 -15.16 -23.57
N SER A 709 27.24 -14.02 -24.17
CA SER A 709 28.10 -13.39 -25.18
C SER A 709 28.62 -12.04 -24.68
N PHE A 710 29.93 -11.85 -24.88
CA PHE A 710 30.61 -10.58 -24.56
C PHE A 710 31.39 -10.07 -25.77
N ASN A 711 31.54 -8.75 -25.89
CA ASN A 711 32.36 -8.14 -26.92
C ASN A 711 33.84 -8.54 -26.75
N ASN A 712 34.48 -9.05 -27.82
CA ASN A 712 35.86 -9.53 -27.76
C ASN A 712 36.88 -8.39 -27.58
N SER A 713 36.51 -7.11 -27.76
CA SER A 713 37.37 -5.95 -27.50
C SER A 713 37.73 -5.80 -26.01
N ARG A 714 37.02 -6.48 -25.11
CA ARG A 714 37.36 -6.55 -23.67
C ARG A 714 38.59 -7.35 -23.36
N PHE A 715 39.10 -8.12 -24.31
CA PHE A 715 40.14 -9.09 -24.12
C PHE A 715 41.38 -8.75 -24.96
N ARG A 716 42.55 -9.05 -24.42
CA ARG A 716 43.84 -8.90 -25.15
C ARG A 716 44.03 -10.05 -26.11
N LYS A 717 44.39 -9.76 -27.34
CA LYS A 717 44.73 -10.78 -28.34
C LYS A 717 46.02 -11.50 -27.95
N SER A 718 46.10 -12.80 -28.31
CA SER A 718 47.25 -13.69 -28.02
C SER A 718 47.57 -13.89 -26.52
N THR A 719 46.61 -13.62 -25.68
CA THR A 719 46.69 -13.87 -24.22
C THR A 719 45.81 -15.09 -23.89
N PRO A 720 46.30 -16.07 -23.14
CA PRO A 720 45.45 -17.17 -22.63
C PRO A 720 44.50 -16.62 -21.57
N TYR A 721 43.27 -17.03 -21.62
CA TYR A 721 42.25 -16.78 -20.65
C TYR A 721 41.68 -18.07 -20.08
N PHE A 722 41.20 -17.99 -18.88
CA PHE A 722 40.44 -19.01 -18.19
C PHE A 722 39.06 -18.47 -17.84
N TYR A 723 38.02 -19.27 -17.95
CA TYR A 723 36.70 -18.91 -17.46
C TYR A 723 36.08 -20.03 -16.64
N ARG A 724 35.23 -19.62 -15.70
CA ARG A 724 34.39 -20.50 -14.90
C ARG A 724 33.05 -19.86 -14.64
N VAL A 725 32.04 -20.68 -14.40
CA VAL A 725 30.68 -20.23 -14.05
C VAL A 725 30.18 -20.97 -12.82
N LYS A 726 29.24 -20.34 -12.10
CA LYS A 726 28.41 -21.01 -11.10
C LYS A 726 26.98 -20.55 -11.25
N TYR A 727 26.03 -21.39 -10.81
CA TYR A 727 24.61 -21.18 -10.92
C TYR A 727 23.96 -20.94 -9.58
N ARG A 728 22.95 -20.08 -9.55
CA ARG A 728 22.10 -19.89 -8.39
C ARG A 728 20.66 -20.25 -8.76
N ASP A 729 20.05 -21.13 -7.95
CA ASP A 729 18.67 -21.57 -8.09
C ASP A 729 17.68 -20.56 -7.46
N HIS A 730 16.38 -20.91 -7.48
CA HIS A 730 15.33 -20.07 -6.86
C HIS A 730 15.37 -20.10 -5.32
N ASN A 731 16.00 -21.10 -4.70
CA ASN A 731 16.27 -21.15 -3.25
C ASN A 731 17.47 -20.26 -2.86
N LEU A 732 18.05 -19.53 -3.83
CA LEU A 732 19.26 -18.70 -3.69
C LEU A 732 20.52 -19.48 -3.32
N LYS A 733 20.54 -20.80 -3.54
CA LYS A 733 21.73 -21.61 -3.36
C LYS A 733 22.62 -21.57 -4.59
N TRP A 734 23.92 -21.44 -4.34
CA TRP A 734 24.93 -21.51 -5.38
C TRP A 734 25.43 -22.92 -5.59
N SER A 735 25.67 -23.29 -6.85
CA SER A 735 26.47 -24.44 -7.19
C SER A 735 27.95 -24.19 -6.85
N GLU A 736 28.75 -25.25 -6.85
CA GLU A 736 30.20 -25.14 -6.99
C GLU A 736 30.55 -24.43 -8.30
N TRP A 737 31.74 -23.81 -8.34
CA TRP A 737 32.28 -23.30 -9.59
C TRP A 737 32.53 -24.44 -10.57
N SER A 738 32.23 -24.26 -11.86
CA SER A 738 32.68 -25.18 -12.92
C SER A 738 34.22 -25.33 -12.87
N ASN A 739 34.72 -26.40 -13.44
CA ASN A 739 36.14 -26.45 -13.77
C ASN A 739 36.51 -25.29 -14.70
N ALA A 740 37.71 -24.75 -14.52
CA ALA A 740 38.21 -23.70 -15.36
C ALA A 740 38.47 -24.22 -16.80
N THR A 741 37.86 -23.57 -17.78
CA THR A 741 38.12 -23.87 -19.23
C THR A 741 39.01 -22.77 -19.80
N SER A 742 40.12 -23.17 -20.41
CA SER A 742 41.06 -22.26 -21.05
C SER A 742 40.70 -21.97 -22.51
N PHE A 743 40.95 -20.74 -22.96
CA PHE A 743 40.78 -20.33 -24.35
C PHE A 743 41.78 -19.22 -24.73
N ASN A 744 42.02 -19.07 -26.01
CA ASN A 744 42.93 -18.02 -26.55
C ASN A 744 42.21 -17.24 -27.63
N ILE A 745 42.39 -15.91 -27.61
CA ILE A 745 41.97 -15.06 -28.72
C ILE A 745 43.14 -14.90 -29.68
N THR A 746 43.14 -15.69 -30.72
CA THR A 746 44.21 -15.65 -31.74
C THR A 746 44.05 -14.44 -32.67
N THR A 747 45.19 -13.78 -32.99
CA THR A 747 45.26 -12.77 -34.02
C THR A 747 45.52 -13.47 -35.37
N GLY A 748 44.60 -14.16 -35.90
CA GLY A 748 44.85 -14.79 -37.16
C GLY A 748 43.61 -15.42 -37.74
N ILE A 749 43.33 -15.02 -38.96
CA ILE A 749 42.55 -15.74 -39.95
C ILE A 749 41.65 -16.82 -39.33
N ALA A 750 40.38 -16.52 -39.23
CA ALA A 750 39.37 -17.54 -38.88
C ALA A 750 39.73 -18.83 -39.62
N SER A 751 40.03 -19.90 -38.89
CA SER A 751 40.16 -21.24 -39.50
C SER A 751 38.83 -21.51 -40.20
N ILE A 752 38.88 -21.87 -41.47
CA ILE A 752 37.76 -22.10 -42.40
C ILE A 752 36.83 -23.24 -41.96
N ALA A 753 36.90 -23.68 -40.74
CA ALA A 753 35.93 -24.64 -40.17
C ALA A 753 34.68 -23.85 -39.75
N GLY A 754 33.74 -23.69 -40.67
CA GLY A 754 32.44 -23.06 -40.38
C GLY A 754 31.93 -22.09 -41.46
N LEU A 755 32.64 -21.82 -42.57
CA LEU A 755 32.05 -21.11 -43.69
C LEU A 755 30.95 -21.95 -44.35
N PRO A 756 29.84 -21.32 -44.74
CA PRO A 756 28.83 -22.06 -45.50
C PRO A 756 29.40 -22.64 -46.78
N THR A 757 29.09 -23.88 -47.07
CA THR A 757 29.53 -24.56 -48.30
C THR A 757 28.57 -24.34 -49.46
N ALA A 758 27.43 -23.70 -49.19
CA ALA A 758 26.40 -23.39 -50.18
C ALA A 758 25.69 -22.07 -49.83
N TYR A 759 25.16 -21.43 -50.84
CA TYR A 759 24.19 -20.34 -50.64
C TYR A 759 22.92 -20.93 -50.02
N ASP A 760 22.35 -20.24 -49.03
CA ASP A 760 21.05 -20.55 -48.46
C ASP A 760 20.25 -19.27 -48.19
N LEU A 761 18.95 -19.37 -48.34
CA LEU A 761 17.98 -18.39 -47.90
C LEU A 761 16.96 -19.10 -46.97
N SER A 762 17.02 -18.83 -45.70
CA SER A 762 16.14 -19.46 -44.69
C SER A 762 14.77 -18.82 -44.69
N GLN A 763 13.76 -19.53 -44.12
CA GLN A 763 12.46 -18.99 -43.85
C GLN A 763 12.57 -17.90 -42.75
N ASN A 764 11.90 -16.76 -42.96
CA ASN A 764 11.87 -15.69 -41.97
C ASN A 764 11.20 -16.15 -40.66
N ARG A 765 11.66 -15.64 -39.50
CA ARG A 765 11.11 -15.93 -38.19
C ARG A 765 10.96 -14.64 -37.36
N PRO A 766 9.77 -14.44 -36.72
CA PRO A 766 8.52 -15.22 -36.84
C PRO A 766 7.91 -15.15 -38.25
N ASN A 767 7.08 -16.15 -38.62
CA ASN A 767 6.24 -16.16 -39.81
C ASN A 767 4.97 -16.97 -39.50
N PRO A 768 3.77 -16.38 -39.36
CA PRO A 768 3.47 -14.93 -39.56
C PRO A 768 4.16 -13.99 -38.56
N PHE A 769 4.30 -12.70 -38.92
CA PHE A 769 5.00 -11.70 -38.11
C PHE A 769 4.19 -10.40 -37.95
N ASN A 770 4.51 -9.59 -36.88
CA ASN A 770 3.90 -8.29 -36.60
C ASN A 770 4.83 -7.41 -35.74
N PRO A 771 5.27 -6.24 -36.19
CA PRO A 771 5.50 -5.87 -37.56
C PRO A 771 6.89 -6.30 -38.05
N SER A 772 7.73 -6.90 -37.17
CA SER A 772 9.15 -7.19 -37.49
C SER A 772 9.41 -8.69 -37.61
N THR A 773 10.32 -9.04 -38.51
CA THR A 773 10.79 -10.44 -38.68
C THR A 773 12.27 -10.45 -39.05
N THR A 774 12.90 -11.60 -38.93
CA THR A 774 14.30 -11.82 -39.24
C THR A 774 14.45 -12.84 -40.35
N ILE A 775 15.32 -12.57 -41.28
CA ILE A 775 15.71 -13.45 -42.39
C ILE A 775 17.18 -13.82 -42.22
N ASN A 776 17.48 -15.10 -42.18
CA ASN A 776 18.85 -15.62 -42.19
C ASN A 776 19.21 -16.10 -43.60
N TYR A 777 20.47 -15.88 -43.99
CA TYR A 777 20.99 -16.37 -45.26
C TYR A 777 22.49 -16.68 -45.13
N SER A 778 23.04 -17.45 -46.09
CA SER A 778 24.44 -17.79 -46.11
C SER A 778 25.08 -17.59 -47.48
N LEU A 779 26.36 -17.17 -47.47
CA LEU A 779 27.20 -16.94 -48.67
C LEU A 779 28.44 -17.79 -48.56
N PRO A 780 28.67 -18.77 -49.47
CA PRO A 780 29.87 -19.64 -49.43
C PRO A 780 31.14 -18.90 -49.92
N LYS A 781 30.99 -17.78 -50.57
CA LYS A 781 32.09 -16.90 -51.02
C LYS A 781 31.66 -15.44 -50.99
N ALA A 782 32.64 -14.53 -51.03
CA ALA A 782 32.38 -13.12 -51.10
C ALA A 782 31.58 -12.77 -52.34
N SER A 783 30.45 -12.11 -52.24
CA SER A 783 29.55 -11.80 -53.35
C SER A 783 28.61 -10.63 -53.03
N HIS A 784 28.10 -10.00 -54.08
CA HIS A 784 27.04 -9.03 -53.90
C HIS A 784 25.73 -9.75 -53.65
N VAL A 785 25.04 -9.41 -52.55
CA VAL A 785 23.75 -9.98 -52.20
C VAL A 785 22.66 -8.93 -52.30
N THR A 786 21.56 -9.29 -52.92
CA THR A 786 20.34 -8.50 -52.98
C THR A 786 19.19 -9.33 -52.47
N ILE A 787 18.46 -8.81 -51.46
CA ILE A 787 17.22 -9.40 -50.99
C ILE A 787 16.11 -8.36 -51.17
N LYS A 788 15.13 -8.68 -52.00
CA LYS A 788 14.01 -7.81 -52.35
C LYS A 788 12.70 -8.46 -51.96
N LEU A 789 11.75 -7.62 -51.60
CA LEU A 789 10.40 -8.04 -51.21
C LEU A 789 9.42 -7.67 -52.33
N TYR A 790 8.51 -8.60 -52.61
CA TYR A 790 7.50 -8.45 -53.65
C TYR A 790 6.11 -8.72 -53.11
N ASP A 791 5.09 -8.06 -53.60
CA ASP A 791 3.69 -8.42 -53.40
C ASP A 791 3.29 -9.68 -54.18
N ILE A 792 2.05 -10.13 -54.03
CA ILE A 792 1.55 -11.32 -54.73
C ILE A 792 1.40 -11.11 -56.25
N LEU A 793 1.43 -9.86 -56.73
CA LEU A 793 1.38 -9.51 -58.12
C LEU A 793 2.78 -9.41 -58.77
N GLY A 794 3.82 -9.54 -57.97
CA GLY A 794 5.20 -9.47 -58.39
C GLY A 794 5.80 -8.06 -58.42
N ASN A 795 5.11 -7.05 -57.89
CA ASN A 795 5.67 -5.71 -57.74
C ASN A 795 6.65 -5.67 -56.59
N GLU A 796 7.81 -5.03 -56.80
CA GLU A 796 8.78 -4.79 -55.72
C GLU A 796 8.24 -3.75 -54.75
N VAL A 797 8.18 -4.12 -53.45
CA VAL A 797 7.63 -3.26 -52.38
C VAL A 797 8.71 -2.83 -51.40
N ALA A 798 9.85 -3.50 -51.31
CA ALA A 798 10.99 -3.10 -50.48
C ALA A 798 12.29 -3.78 -50.94
N VAL A 799 13.41 -3.11 -50.65
CA VAL A 799 14.74 -3.72 -50.69
C VAL A 799 15.20 -3.95 -49.25
N ILE A 800 15.45 -5.22 -48.90
CA ILE A 800 15.80 -5.63 -47.52
C ILE A 800 17.33 -5.60 -47.35
N GLU A 801 18.07 -6.05 -48.36
CA GLU A 801 19.53 -6.07 -48.38
C GLU A 801 20.01 -5.78 -49.80
N ASN A 802 21.10 -5.03 -49.95
CA ASN A 802 21.69 -4.73 -51.27
C ASN A 802 23.13 -4.23 -51.10
N GLU A 803 24.04 -5.15 -50.76
CA GLU A 803 25.45 -4.83 -50.56
C GLU A 803 26.39 -6.00 -50.85
N PHE A 804 27.71 -5.70 -50.95
CA PHE A 804 28.74 -6.73 -51.09
C PHE A 804 29.10 -7.28 -49.71
N LYS A 805 29.02 -8.59 -49.52
CA LYS A 805 29.30 -9.31 -48.29
C LYS A 805 30.40 -10.37 -48.49
N ASN A 806 31.22 -10.60 -47.47
CA ASN A 806 32.18 -11.71 -47.45
C ASN A 806 31.47 -13.06 -47.35
N ALA A 807 32.22 -14.18 -47.48
CA ALA A 807 31.68 -15.48 -47.17
C ALA A 807 31.25 -15.53 -45.67
N GLY A 808 30.07 -16.07 -45.36
CA GLY A 808 29.57 -16.13 -43.99
C GLY A 808 28.07 -16.39 -43.87
N TYR A 809 27.62 -16.54 -42.63
CA TYR A 809 26.20 -16.59 -42.25
C TYR A 809 25.74 -15.19 -41.84
N TYR A 810 24.58 -14.76 -42.35
CA TYR A 810 24.03 -13.41 -42.18
C TYR A 810 22.62 -13.45 -41.64
N LYS A 811 22.27 -12.35 -41.00
CA LYS A 811 20.95 -12.12 -40.42
C LYS A 811 20.54 -10.68 -40.70
N VAL A 812 19.40 -10.50 -41.34
CA VAL A 812 18.83 -9.18 -41.61
C VAL A 812 17.44 -9.08 -41.00
N SER A 813 17.17 -7.97 -40.33
CA SER A 813 15.84 -7.67 -39.75
C SER A 813 15.02 -6.84 -40.75
N PHE A 814 13.76 -7.18 -40.91
CA PHE A 814 12.81 -6.48 -41.73
C PHE A 814 11.62 -5.97 -40.91
N ASP A 815 11.31 -4.69 -41.05
CA ASP A 815 10.14 -4.05 -40.43
C ASP A 815 9.06 -3.80 -41.49
N GLY A 816 7.95 -4.51 -41.41
CA GLY A 816 6.77 -4.41 -42.28
C GLY A 816 5.74 -3.39 -41.82
N SER A 817 6.04 -2.49 -40.86
CA SER A 817 5.08 -1.53 -40.31
C SER A 817 4.39 -0.65 -41.36
N LYS A 818 5.08 -0.38 -42.51
CA LYS A 818 4.57 0.43 -43.62
C LYS A 818 3.80 -0.37 -44.68
N LEU A 819 3.74 -1.69 -44.56
CA LEU A 819 3.04 -2.56 -45.51
C LEU A 819 1.68 -3.00 -44.93
N ALA A 820 0.72 -3.32 -45.82
CA ALA A 820 -0.56 -3.90 -45.41
C ALA A 820 -0.41 -5.35 -44.91
N SER A 821 -1.32 -5.82 -44.08
CA SER A 821 -1.42 -7.25 -43.75
C SER A 821 -1.61 -8.06 -45.04
N GLY A 822 -0.84 -9.14 -45.21
CA GLY A 822 -0.89 -9.92 -46.43
C GLY A 822 0.26 -10.89 -46.59
N VAL A 823 0.24 -11.54 -47.74
CA VAL A 823 1.29 -12.48 -48.19
C VAL A 823 2.25 -11.73 -49.09
N TYR A 824 3.54 -11.85 -48.83
CA TYR A 824 4.62 -11.30 -49.63
C TYR A 824 5.65 -12.39 -49.98
N ILE A 825 6.48 -12.14 -50.95
CA ILE A 825 7.58 -13.04 -51.38
C ILE A 825 8.88 -12.26 -51.29
N TYR A 826 9.85 -12.72 -50.51
CA TYR A 826 11.20 -12.16 -50.61
C TYR A 826 12.11 -13.06 -51.43
N ARG A 827 12.96 -12.47 -52.22
CA ARG A 827 13.87 -13.14 -53.12
C ARG A 827 15.29 -12.67 -52.90
N MET A 828 16.18 -13.63 -52.63
CA MET A 828 17.61 -13.38 -52.58
C MET A 828 18.23 -13.71 -53.95
N ILE A 829 19.10 -12.83 -54.39
CA ILE A 829 19.98 -13.05 -55.58
C ILE A 829 21.41 -12.74 -55.15
N SER A 830 22.32 -13.66 -55.43
CA SER A 830 23.76 -13.51 -55.19
C SER A 830 24.52 -14.38 -56.17
N ASP A 831 25.34 -13.77 -57.04
CA ASP A 831 25.98 -14.43 -58.18
C ASP A 831 24.94 -15.21 -59.01
N ASN A 832 25.19 -16.51 -59.24
CA ASN A 832 24.30 -17.41 -59.96
C ASN A 832 23.21 -18.07 -59.10
N TYR A 833 23.12 -17.69 -57.83
CA TYR A 833 22.12 -18.22 -56.86
C TYR A 833 20.90 -17.32 -56.80
N SER A 834 19.73 -17.92 -56.85
CA SER A 834 18.46 -17.22 -56.61
C SER A 834 17.52 -18.14 -55.83
N SER A 835 16.96 -17.63 -54.74
CA SER A 835 15.98 -18.34 -53.92
C SER A 835 14.90 -17.39 -53.45
N SER A 836 13.69 -17.91 -53.34
CA SER A 836 12.53 -17.13 -52.85
C SER A 836 11.83 -17.85 -51.74
N LYS A 837 11.31 -17.08 -50.77
CA LYS A 837 10.51 -17.57 -49.68
C LYS A 837 9.27 -16.69 -49.50
N LYS A 838 8.25 -17.29 -48.91
CA LYS A 838 6.98 -16.60 -48.57
C LYS A 838 7.03 -16.06 -47.16
N LEU A 839 6.57 -14.82 -46.96
CA LEU A 839 6.37 -14.28 -45.62
C LEU A 839 4.91 -13.77 -45.47
N ILE A 840 4.39 -13.82 -44.24
CA ILE A 840 3.01 -13.43 -43.95
C ILE A 840 3.06 -12.36 -42.88
N LEU A 841 2.58 -11.17 -43.22
CA LEU A 841 2.41 -10.06 -42.26
C LEU A 841 0.98 -10.04 -41.76
N LEU A 842 0.82 -10.04 -40.45
CA LEU A 842 -0.46 -9.91 -39.73
C LEU A 842 -0.36 -8.70 -38.81
N LYS A 843 -1.10 -7.66 -39.05
CA LYS A 843 -1.22 -6.49 -38.20
C LYS A 843 -2.42 -6.63 -37.27
#